data_76fd84d848b2afebdd7f3c5734629f4e
#
_entry.id   76fd84d848b2afebdd7f3c5734629f4e
#
_cell.length_a   1.000
_cell.length_b   1.000
_cell.length_c   1.000
_cell.angle_alpha   90.00
_cell.angle_beta   90.00
_cell.angle_gamma   90.00
#
_symmetry.space_group_name_H-M   'P 1'
#
loop_
_entity.id
_entity.type
_entity.pdbx_description
1 polymer ?
#
loop_
_entity_poly.entity_id
_entity_poly.type
_entity_poly.pdbx_seq_one_letter_code
_entity_poly.pdbx_strand_id
1 'polypeptide(L)'
;MANRDLHLTRNIGIMAHIDAGKTTTSERILFYTGKTHKIGEVHDGAATMDWMAQEQERGITITSAATTCNWTWNNKTFKINLIDTPGHVDFTAEVERSLRVLDGAVATYSAADGVQPQSETVWRQADKYNVPRIGYVNKMDRSGADFFETVQQMRDILGANPVVIQVPIGAEENFKGLVDLIKMKAILWHDETMGAEYDVEDIPADLQAECDDWRNKLLEAAAEYDEALMEKYFDDPDSITEEEIIAAIRKGTIAMQCTPMLLGSSYKNKGVQPLLDYVCAFLPAPVDVEVIKGTNPNTDEEEDRQPAEDAPTSALAFKIATDPYMGRLVFFRVYSGKITAGSYVFNPRSGKKELISRLFQMNSNKEIPMESIDAGDIGAGVGFKDIRTGDTLCAEDAPIVLESMTFPDTVISIAVEPKSQADVAKLDNGLAKLAEEDPTFTVRTDEQSGQTIISGMGELHLDIIIDRLKREFKVECNQGKPQVNYKEAITKTVNLREVYKKQSGGRGKFADIIVNVGPVDEDYDLKNNPGLQFVNEVKGGNIPKEFIPSIQKGFENAMKNGILGGYPMDSLKVTVLDGSFHPVDSDQLSFEIAALNAYKNACAQAKPVLMEPIMKLEVVTPEENMGDVIGDLNKRRGQVEGMDEARSGARVVKAMVPLSEMFGYVTALRTITSGRATSSMEYDHHAPLSSSIAKTVLEEVKGRADLV
;
A
#
# COMPACT_ATOMS: atom_id res chain seq x y z
N MET A 1 7.57 23.19 28.52
CA MET A 1 6.67 23.24 27.37
C MET A 1 5.33 22.71 27.82
N ALA A 2 4.20 23.32 27.43
CA ALA A 2 2.90 22.79 27.81
C ALA A 2 2.74 21.38 27.26
N ASN A 3 2.26 20.44 28.11
CA ASN A 3 1.95 19.08 27.69
C ASN A 3 1.04 19.15 26.48
N ARG A 4 1.46 18.63 25.34
CA ARG A 4 0.69 18.66 24.08
C ARG A 4 -0.53 17.75 24.24
N ASP A 5 -1.70 18.27 23.94
CA ASP A 5 -2.93 17.47 23.94
C ASP A 5 -3.00 16.63 22.68
N LEU A 6 -2.68 15.33 22.77
CA LEU A 6 -2.73 14.37 21.66
C LEU A 6 -4.13 14.20 21.07
N HIS A 7 -5.19 14.51 21.83
CA HIS A 7 -6.57 14.51 21.31
C HIS A 7 -6.79 15.54 20.20
N LEU A 8 -5.90 16.55 20.08
CA LEU A 8 -5.93 17.57 19.05
C LEU A 8 -5.01 17.26 17.86
N THR A 9 -4.50 16.05 17.74
CA THR A 9 -3.69 15.62 16.60
C THR A 9 -4.53 14.72 15.68
N ARG A 10 -4.33 14.87 14.36
CA ARG A 10 -4.91 14.01 13.33
C ARG A 10 -3.83 13.59 12.34
N ASN A 11 -3.59 12.30 12.21
CA ASN A 11 -2.72 11.72 11.19
C ASN A 11 -3.61 11.14 10.11
N ILE A 12 -3.78 11.85 9.02
CA ILE A 12 -4.76 11.51 7.99
C ILE A 12 -4.13 11.33 6.61
N GLY A 13 -4.69 10.42 5.83
CA GLY A 13 -4.40 10.26 4.41
C GLY A 13 -5.57 10.65 3.55
N ILE A 14 -5.29 11.12 2.33
CA ILE A 14 -6.31 11.23 1.30
C ILE A 14 -6.12 10.07 0.35
N MET A 15 -7.13 9.21 0.26
CA MET A 15 -7.16 8.05 -0.60
C MET A 15 -8.24 8.22 -1.67
N ALA A 16 -7.94 7.84 -2.90
CA ALA A 16 -8.85 7.99 -4.01
C ALA A 16 -8.40 7.13 -5.21
N HIS A 17 -9.34 6.84 -6.12
CA HIS A 17 -8.97 6.39 -7.45
C HIS A 17 -8.33 7.52 -8.28
N ILE A 18 -7.72 7.15 -9.40
CA ILE A 18 -7.14 8.11 -10.35
C ILE A 18 -8.23 9.11 -10.79
N ASP A 19 -7.86 10.38 -10.88
CA ASP A 19 -8.74 11.48 -11.29
C ASP A 19 -9.93 11.79 -10.38
N ALA A 20 -10.07 11.21 -9.17
CA ALA A 20 -11.12 11.63 -8.22
C ALA A 20 -10.91 13.05 -7.64
N GLY A 21 -9.75 13.64 -7.87
CA GLY A 21 -9.39 14.98 -7.40
C GLY A 21 -8.67 14.99 -6.06
N LYS A 22 -7.94 13.92 -5.75
CA LYS A 22 -7.14 13.75 -4.54
C LYS A 22 -6.15 14.91 -4.32
N THR A 23 -5.20 15.11 -5.25
CA THR A 23 -4.20 16.18 -5.16
C THR A 23 -4.84 17.57 -5.10
N THR A 24 -5.91 17.80 -5.90
CA THR A 24 -6.66 19.06 -5.84
C THR A 24 -7.24 19.29 -4.45
N THR A 25 -7.79 18.27 -3.80
CA THR A 25 -8.33 18.36 -2.42
C THR A 25 -7.21 18.65 -1.42
N SER A 26 -6.05 17.96 -1.53
CA SER A 26 -4.87 18.20 -0.70
C SER A 26 -4.38 19.66 -0.84
N GLU A 27 -4.28 20.18 -2.06
CA GLU A 27 -3.86 21.57 -2.31
C GLU A 27 -4.83 22.60 -1.70
N ARG A 28 -6.15 22.34 -1.75
CA ARG A 28 -7.15 23.21 -1.11
C ARG A 28 -7.07 23.18 0.41
N ILE A 29 -6.80 22.00 1.00
CA ILE A 29 -6.54 21.87 2.43
C ILE A 29 -5.32 22.72 2.82
N LEU A 30 -4.22 22.64 2.09
CA LEU A 30 -3.01 23.42 2.34
C LEU A 30 -3.27 24.93 2.20
N PHE A 31 -4.08 25.35 1.23
CA PHE A 31 -4.44 26.74 1.02
C PHE A 31 -5.25 27.28 2.19
N TYR A 32 -6.35 26.60 2.58
CA TYR A 32 -7.23 27.08 3.68
C TYR A 32 -6.58 27.00 5.06
N THR A 33 -5.59 26.13 5.24
CA THR A 33 -4.78 26.07 6.46
C THR A 33 -3.60 27.05 6.48
N GLY A 34 -3.48 27.91 5.44
CA GLY A 34 -2.46 28.96 5.34
C GLY A 34 -1.04 28.44 5.09
N LYS A 35 -0.88 27.19 4.66
CA LYS A 35 0.43 26.62 4.33
C LYS A 35 0.95 27.08 2.96
N THR A 36 0.05 27.30 2.02
CA THR A 36 0.35 27.86 0.70
C THR A 36 -0.38 29.19 0.52
N HIS A 37 0.25 30.14 -0.16
CA HIS A 37 -0.34 31.44 -0.46
C HIS A 37 -1.01 31.48 -1.86
N LYS A 38 -0.80 30.45 -2.66
CA LYS A 38 -1.41 30.28 -3.98
C LYS A 38 -2.03 28.91 -4.05
N ILE A 39 -3.16 28.84 -4.72
CA ILE A 39 -3.78 27.56 -5.07
C ILE A 39 -2.93 26.91 -6.16
N GLY A 40 -2.34 25.74 -5.87
CA GLY A 40 -1.65 24.92 -6.86
C GLY A 40 -2.67 24.18 -7.73
N GLU A 41 -2.59 24.37 -9.05
CA GLU A 41 -3.39 23.61 -10.01
C GLU A 41 -2.58 22.44 -10.56
N VAL A 42 -3.15 21.23 -10.50
CA VAL A 42 -2.48 20.00 -10.96
C VAL A 42 -2.19 20.08 -12.45
N HIS A 43 -3.12 20.61 -13.24
CA HIS A 43 -2.99 20.73 -14.70
C HIS A 43 -1.88 21.71 -15.13
N ASP A 44 -1.54 22.65 -14.27
CA ASP A 44 -0.47 23.64 -14.54
C ASP A 44 0.89 23.18 -13.98
N GLY A 45 0.97 21.98 -13.38
CA GLY A 45 2.16 21.45 -12.73
C GLY A 45 2.61 22.29 -11.52
N ALA A 46 1.68 23.01 -10.89
CA ALA A 46 1.93 23.92 -9.78
C ALA A 46 1.55 23.36 -8.41
N ALA A 47 1.14 22.10 -8.33
CA ALA A 47 0.75 21.44 -7.10
C ALA A 47 1.94 21.27 -6.16
N THR A 48 1.77 21.64 -4.89
CA THR A 48 2.83 21.58 -3.86
C THR A 48 3.10 20.16 -3.41
N MET A 49 2.06 19.31 -3.38
CA MET A 49 2.18 17.92 -2.95
C MET A 49 2.82 17.04 -4.03
N ASP A 50 2.57 17.31 -5.31
CA ASP A 50 3.24 16.65 -6.45
C ASP A 50 4.55 17.38 -6.76
N TRP A 51 5.59 17.14 -5.98
CA TRP A 51 6.86 17.88 -6.06
C TRP A 51 7.85 17.31 -7.07
N MET A 52 7.67 16.06 -7.50
CA MET A 52 8.50 15.44 -8.53
C MET A 52 8.12 15.93 -9.92
N ALA A 53 9.12 16.16 -10.78
CA ALA A 53 8.86 16.55 -12.16
C ALA A 53 7.98 15.54 -12.92
N GLN A 54 8.14 14.24 -12.64
CA GLN A 54 7.34 13.19 -13.25
C GLN A 54 5.88 13.24 -12.80
N GLU A 55 5.61 13.59 -11.54
CA GLU A 55 4.25 13.77 -11.02
C GLU A 55 3.57 14.92 -11.74
N GLN A 56 4.26 16.05 -11.86
CA GLN A 56 3.75 17.25 -12.51
C GLN A 56 3.51 17.05 -14.01
N GLU A 57 4.44 16.39 -14.71
CA GLU A 57 4.32 16.12 -16.15
C GLU A 57 3.20 15.11 -16.48
N ARG A 58 2.98 14.12 -15.62
CA ARG A 58 2.01 13.03 -15.82
C ARG A 58 0.67 13.31 -15.15
N GLY A 59 0.60 14.26 -14.23
CA GLY A 59 -0.61 14.58 -13.46
C GLY A 59 -1.03 13.48 -12.49
N ILE A 60 -0.10 12.64 -12.03
CA ILE A 60 -0.35 11.55 -11.09
C ILE A 60 0.62 11.64 -9.91
N THR A 61 0.14 11.34 -8.70
CA THR A 61 0.99 11.18 -7.53
C THR A 61 1.71 9.83 -7.60
N ILE A 62 3.03 9.85 -7.50
CA ILE A 62 3.92 8.69 -7.55
C ILE A 62 4.38 8.33 -6.15
N THR A 63 4.84 9.32 -5.39
CA THR A 63 5.34 9.15 -4.03
C THR A 63 4.46 9.87 -3.03
N SER A 64 4.25 9.26 -1.86
CA SER A 64 3.50 9.93 -0.79
C SER A 64 4.26 11.16 -0.28
N ALA A 65 3.57 12.28 -0.16
CA ALA A 65 4.07 13.50 0.44
C ALA A 65 3.40 13.74 1.79
N ALA A 66 4.20 14.13 2.79
CA ALA A 66 3.69 14.44 4.13
C ALA A 66 3.79 15.94 4.40
N THR A 67 2.72 16.54 4.86
CA THR A 67 2.68 17.96 5.24
C THR A 67 1.91 18.15 6.52
N THR A 68 2.44 18.95 7.44
CA THR A 68 1.75 19.31 8.68
C THR A 68 1.09 20.66 8.56
N CYS A 69 -0.18 20.74 8.88
CA CYS A 69 -0.97 21.96 8.93
C CYS A 69 -1.80 22.06 10.23
N ASN A 70 -2.37 23.22 10.46
CA ASN A 70 -3.23 23.46 11.62
C ASN A 70 -4.60 23.93 11.15
N TRP A 71 -5.64 23.46 11.84
CA TRP A 71 -7.01 23.90 11.61
C TRP A 71 -7.69 24.22 12.94
N THR A 72 -8.42 25.32 12.99
CA THR A 72 -9.18 25.72 14.20
C THR A 72 -10.64 25.37 14.03
N TRP A 73 -11.13 24.51 14.90
CA TRP A 73 -12.52 24.07 14.96
C TRP A 73 -13.02 24.10 16.41
N ASN A 74 -14.21 24.63 16.67
CA ASN A 74 -14.78 24.78 18.01
C ASN A 74 -13.82 25.40 19.03
N ASN A 75 -13.15 26.50 18.65
CA ASN A 75 -12.16 27.22 19.45
C ASN A 75 -10.93 26.38 19.90
N LYS A 76 -10.70 25.23 19.27
CA LYS A 76 -9.53 24.39 19.48
C LYS A 76 -8.71 24.31 18.20
N THR A 77 -7.40 24.42 18.32
CA THR A 77 -6.49 24.28 17.17
C THR A 77 -5.98 22.84 17.08
N PHE A 78 -6.36 22.18 15.99
CA PHE A 78 -5.91 20.82 15.66
C PHE A 78 -4.64 20.86 14.83
N LYS A 79 -3.72 19.98 15.12
CA LYS A 79 -2.57 19.69 14.26
C LYS A 79 -2.94 18.53 13.35
N ILE A 80 -2.87 18.74 12.05
CA ILE A 80 -3.18 17.75 11.03
C ILE A 80 -1.88 17.40 10.29
N ASN A 81 -1.46 16.14 10.37
CA ASN A 81 -0.43 15.57 9.51
C ASN A 81 -1.14 14.93 8.33
N LEU A 82 -1.03 15.57 7.18
CA LEU A 82 -1.67 15.15 5.94
C LEU A 82 -0.66 14.36 5.11
N ILE A 83 -1.03 13.12 4.73
CA ILE A 83 -0.25 12.30 3.80
C ILE A 83 -1.06 12.15 2.52
N ASP A 84 -0.52 12.62 1.40
CA ASP A 84 -1.09 12.39 0.08
C ASP A 84 -0.58 11.06 -0.47
N THR A 85 -1.48 10.11 -0.76
CA THR A 85 -1.12 8.76 -1.19
C THR A 85 -1.26 8.61 -2.71
N PRO A 86 -0.42 7.81 -3.39
CA PRO A 86 -0.64 7.51 -4.80
C PRO A 86 -2.01 6.87 -5.06
N GLY A 87 -2.57 7.12 -6.24
CA GLY A 87 -3.84 6.51 -6.67
C GLY A 87 -3.66 5.39 -7.70
N HIS A 88 -2.43 5.14 -8.17
CA HIS A 88 -2.16 4.16 -9.23
C HIS A 88 -1.75 2.79 -8.64
N VAL A 89 -2.25 1.71 -9.22
CA VAL A 89 -2.00 0.33 -8.74
C VAL A 89 -0.52 -0.08 -8.75
N ASP A 90 0.29 0.46 -9.65
CA ASP A 90 1.73 0.19 -9.69
C ASP A 90 2.47 0.70 -8.44
N PHE A 91 1.83 1.58 -7.66
CA PHE A 91 2.36 2.16 -6.42
C PHE A 91 1.63 1.67 -5.17
N THR A 92 1.05 0.49 -5.22
CA THR A 92 0.32 -0.14 -4.10
C THR A 92 1.14 -0.16 -2.80
N ALA A 93 2.45 -0.40 -2.89
CA ALA A 93 3.34 -0.38 -1.73
C ALA A 93 3.44 1.00 -1.05
N GLU A 94 3.39 2.10 -1.82
CA GLU A 94 3.35 3.45 -1.25
C GLU A 94 2.04 3.70 -0.51
N VAL A 95 0.92 3.20 -1.04
CA VAL A 95 -0.40 3.27 -0.40
C VAL A 95 -0.37 2.48 0.91
N GLU A 96 0.11 1.23 0.90
CA GLU A 96 0.20 0.38 2.10
C GLU A 96 1.10 0.99 3.18
N ARG A 97 2.26 1.53 2.80
CA ARG A 97 3.15 2.24 3.71
C ARG A 97 2.47 3.42 4.40
N SER A 98 1.73 4.18 3.62
CA SER A 98 0.99 5.34 4.14
C SER A 98 -0.15 4.91 5.07
N LEU A 99 -0.97 3.95 4.65
CA LEU A 99 -2.09 3.45 5.46
C LEU A 99 -1.65 2.88 6.81
N ARG A 100 -0.48 2.24 6.87
CA ARG A 100 0.08 1.66 8.11
C ARG A 100 0.36 2.71 9.20
N VAL A 101 0.62 3.95 8.81
CA VAL A 101 0.97 5.03 9.74
C VAL A 101 -0.11 6.08 9.92
N LEU A 102 -1.28 5.90 9.30
CA LEU A 102 -2.44 6.78 9.44
C LEU A 102 -3.32 6.33 10.59
N ASP A 103 -3.97 7.30 11.24
CA ASP A 103 -5.03 7.06 12.20
C ASP A 103 -6.41 7.10 11.53
N GLY A 104 -6.54 7.85 10.45
CA GLY A 104 -7.77 7.95 9.68
C GLY A 104 -7.52 8.38 8.24
N ALA A 105 -8.54 8.30 7.40
CA ALA A 105 -8.44 8.66 6.00
C ALA A 105 -9.68 9.41 5.48
N VAL A 106 -9.46 10.22 4.44
CA VAL A 106 -10.52 10.79 3.62
C VAL A 106 -10.58 10.02 2.31
N ALA A 107 -11.63 9.24 2.12
CA ALA A 107 -11.89 8.50 0.90
C ALA A 107 -12.63 9.39 -0.10
N THR A 108 -11.95 9.82 -1.15
CA THR A 108 -12.48 10.76 -2.14
C THR A 108 -13.01 10.02 -3.36
N TYR A 109 -14.25 10.31 -3.73
CA TYR A 109 -14.96 9.76 -4.88
C TYR A 109 -15.32 10.88 -5.85
N SER A 110 -15.42 10.56 -7.13
CA SER A 110 -15.98 11.47 -8.13
C SER A 110 -17.51 11.34 -8.15
N ALA A 111 -18.24 12.45 -7.99
CA ALA A 111 -19.70 12.45 -8.05
C ALA A 111 -20.25 12.01 -9.43
N ALA A 112 -19.47 12.23 -10.50
CA ALA A 112 -19.84 11.84 -11.85
C ALA A 112 -19.51 10.38 -12.17
N ASP A 113 -18.37 9.87 -11.64
CA ASP A 113 -17.86 8.53 -11.97
C ASP A 113 -18.28 7.48 -10.92
N GLY A 114 -18.64 7.90 -9.71
CA GLY A 114 -19.04 7.01 -8.60
C GLY A 114 -17.89 6.21 -8.02
N VAL A 115 -18.22 5.01 -7.51
CA VAL A 115 -17.24 4.05 -7.01
C VAL A 115 -16.59 3.34 -8.19
N GLN A 116 -15.28 3.52 -8.34
CA GLN A 116 -14.49 2.90 -9.38
C GLN A 116 -13.78 1.64 -8.84
N PRO A 117 -13.38 0.70 -9.71
CA PRO A 117 -12.66 -0.51 -9.30
C PRO A 117 -11.42 -0.26 -8.43
N GLN A 118 -10.65 0.78 -8.75
CA GLN A 118 -9.52 1.20 -7.91
C GLN A 118 -9.95 1.69 -6.52
N SER A 119 -11.16 2.24 -6.40
CA SER A 119 -11.72 2.62 -5.11
C SER A 119 -11.92 1.40 -4.21
N GLU A 120 -12.34 0.26 -4.79
CA GLU A 120 -12.49 -1.01 -4.07
C GLU A 120 -11.15 -1.53 -3.54
N THR A 121 -10.10 -1.51 -4.37
CA THR A 121 -8.76 -1.92 -3.95
C THR A 121 -8.25 -1.09 -2.77
N VAL A 122 -8.30 0.24 -2.90
CA VAL A 122 -7.85 1.14 -1.84
C VAL A 122 -8.71 1.02 -0.57
N TRP A 123 -10.01 0.77 -0.73
CA TRP A 123 -10.94 0.53 0.37
C TRP A 123 -10.57 -0.74 1.16
N ARG A 124 -10.32 -1.85 0.47
CA ARG A 124 -9.89 -3.11 1.09
C ARG A 124 -8.53 -2.99 1.78
N GLN A 125 -7.60 -2.22 1.21
CA GLN A 125 -6.32 -1.94 1.86
C GLN A 125 -6.51 -1.17 3.17
N ALA A 126 -7.41 -0.19 3.19
CA ALA A 126 -7.73 0.54 4.42
C ALA A 126 -8.44 -0.36 5.46
N ASP A 127 -9.26 -1.35 5.02
CA ASP A 127 -9.84 -2.37 5.92
C ASP A 127 -8.75 -3.26 6.54
N LYS A 128 -7.78 -3.69 5.74
CA LYS A 128 -6.64 -4.49 6.21
C LYS A 128 -5.88 -3.84 7.37
N TYR A 129 -5.75 -2.53 7.35
CA TYR A 129 -5.05 -1.76 8.38
C TYR A 129 -5.97 -1.11 9.42
N ASN A 130 -7.25 -1.46 9.44
CA ASN A 130 -8.26 -0.92 10.35
C ASN A 130 -8.27 0.62 10.39
N VAL A 131 -8.20 1.28 9.21
CA VAL A 131 -8.17 2.74 9.10
C VAL A 131 -9.59 3.31 9.02
N PRO A 132 -10.08 4.04 10.05
CA PRO A 132 -11.36 4.74 10.02
C PRO A 132 -11.41 5.80 8.91
N ARG A 133 -12.58 6.00 8.31
CA ARG A 133 -12.73 6.81 7.09
C ARG A 133 -13.90 7.76 7.13
N ILE A 134 -13.70 8.90 6.44
CA ILE A 134 -14.75 9.80 5.99
C ILE A 134 -14.83 9.68 4.46
N GLY A 135 -16.03 9.59 3.92
CA GLY A 135 -16.27 9.67 2.47
C GLY A 135 -16.42 11.12 2.03
N TYR A 136 -15.72 11.52 0.98
CA TYR A 136 -15.85 12.84 0.37
C TYR A 136 -16.19 12.71 -1.12
N VAL A 137 -17.43 13.04 -1.48
CA VAL A 137 -17.90 13.01 -2.86
C VAL A 137 -17.58 14.35 -3.51
N ASN A 138 -16.49 14.33 -4.28
CA ASN A 138 -15.92 15.47 -4.98
C ASN A 138 -16.47 15.64 -6.39
N LYS A 139 -16.18 16.74 -7.04
CA LYS A 139 -16.58 17.05 -8.43
C LYS A 139 -18.11 17.17 -8.61
N MET A 140 -18.80 17.71 -7.62
CA MET A 140 -20.25 17.98 -7.70
C MET A 140 -20.62 18.97 -8.82
N ASP A 141 -19.64 19.69 -9.38
CA ASP A 141 -19.75 20.62 -10.50
C ASP A 141 -19.67 19.95 -11.87
N ARG A 142 -19.35 18.65 -11.96
CA ARG A 142 -19.26 17.95 -13.24
C ARG A 142 -20.62 17.45 -13.73
N SER A 143 -20.77 17.39 -15.07
CA SER A 143 -21.94 16.78 -15.69
C SER A 143 -22.05 15.31 -15.30
N GLY A 144 -23.26 14.87 -14.94
CA GLY A 144 -23.56 13.55 -14.43
C GLY A 144 -23.27 13.38 -12.93
N ALA A 145 -22.97 14.47 -12.20
CA ALA A 145 -22.72 14.41 -10.77
C ALA A 145 -24.00 14.08 -9.99
N ASP A 146 -23.93 13.02 -9.16
CA ASP A 146 -24.99 12.58 -8.29
C ASP A 146 -24.43 12.04 -6.98
N PHE A 147 -24.64 12.74 -5.90
CA PHE A 147 -24.16 12.40 -4.57
C PHE A 147 -24.81 11.13 -4.02
N PHE A 148 -26.14 11.05 -4.09
CA PHE A 148 -26.88 9.97 -3.44
C PHE A 148 -26.64 8.61 -4.08
N GLU A 149 -26.47 8.60 -5.37
CA GLU A 149 -26.12 7.39 -6.09
C GLU A 149 -24.71 6.93 -5.71
N THR A 150 -23.73 7.84 -5.60
CA THR A 150 -22.39 7.48 -5.10
C THR A 150 -22.45 6.86 -3.70
N VAL A 151 -23.28 7.41 -2.82
CA VAL A 151 -23.56 6.86 -1.48
C VAL A 151 -24.19 5.46 -1.58
N GLN A 152 -25.12 5.24 -2.53
CA GLN A 152 -25.71 3.91 -2.74
C GLN A 152 -24.70 2.91 -3.25
N GLN A 153 -23.85 3.29 -4.21
CA GLN A 153 -22.77 2.42 -4.70
C GLN A 153 -21.76 2.03 -3.61
N MET A 154 -21.51 2.91 -2.64
CA MET A 154 -20.68 2.53 -1.48
C MET A 154 -21.29 1.38 -0.67
N ARG A 155 -22.62 1.35 -0.53
CA ARG A 155 -23.31 0.21 0.11
C ARG A 155 -23.22 -1.05 -0.72
N ASP A 156 -23.52 -0.94 -1.99
CA ASP A 156 -23.70 -2.09 -2.88
C ASP A 156 -22.37 -2.73 -3.31
N ILE A 157 -21.33 -1.91 -3.54
CA ILE A 157 -20.04 -2.37 -4.07
C ILE A 157 -19.01 -2.56 -2.95
N LEU A 158 -18.91 -1.59 -2.03
CA LEU A 158 -17.89 -1.62 -0.97
C LEU A 158 -18.37 -2.33 0.30
N GLY A 159 -19.68 -2.61 0.42
CA GLY A 159 -20.26 -3.14 1.66
C GLY A 159 -20.16 -2.15 2.83
N ALA A 160 -19.96 -0.86 2.54
CA ALA A 160 -19.83 0.18 3.54
C ALA A 160 -21.18 0.55 4.16
N ASN A 161 -21.15 1.14 5.36
CA ASN A 161 -22.32 1.77 5.98
C ASN A 161 -22.18 3.31 5.93
N PRO A 162 -22.55 3.97 4.80
CA PRO A 162 -22.44 5.40 4.65
C PRO A 162 -23.54 6.13 5.41
N VAL A 163 -23.16 7.12 6.19
CA VAL A 163 -24.06 8.03 6.92
C VAL A 163 -23.97 9.41 6.31
N VAL A 164 -25.07 9.89 5.73
CA VAL A 164 -25.13 11.19 5.06
C VAL A 164 -25.11 12.30 6.09
N ILE A 165 -24.08 13.16 6.02
CA ILE A 165 -23.91 14.34 6.89
C ILE A 165 -24.31 15.62 6.17
N GLN A 166 -24.24 15.64 4.84
CA GLN A 166 -24.48 16.82 4.02
C GLN A 166 -25.36 16.46 2.82
N VAL A 167 -26.18 17.42 2.40
CA VAL A 167 -27.05 17.33 1.23
C VAL A 167 -26.64 18.40 0.22
N PRO A 168 -26.52 18.14 -1.09
CA PRO A 168 -26.10 19.12 -2.07
C PRO A 168 -27.20 20.16 -2.34
N ILE A 169 -26.81 21.41 -2.56
CA ILE A 169 -27.68 22.48 -3.09
C ILE A 169 -27.33 22.61 -4.59
N GLY A 170 -28.16 21.97 -5.42
CA GLY A 170 -27.92 21.86 -6.85
C GLY A 170 -26.86 20.81 -7.18
N ALA A 171 -26.67 20.59 -8.46
CA ALA A 171 -25.65 19.67 -9.02
C ALA A 171 -25.15 20.23 -10.36
N GLU A 172 -24.03 19.72 -10.85
CA GLU A 172 -23.41 20.12 -12.10
C GLU A 172 -23.10 21.64 -12.12
N GLU A 173 -23.44 22.33 -13.21
CA GLU A 173 -23.25 23.78 -13.34
C GLU A 173 -24.05 24.59 -12.29
N ASN A 174 -25.10 23.99 -11.74
CA ASN A 174 -25.96 24.59 -10.71
C ASN A 174 -25.52 24.27 -9.28
N PHE A 175 -24.39 23.62 -9.07
CA PHE A 175 -23.89 23.35 -7.73
C PHE A 175 -23.45 24.63 -7.02
N LYS A 176 -24.25 25.08 -6.03
CA LYS A 176 -24.05 26.33 -5.30
C LYS A 176 -23.43 26.12 -3.92
N GLY A 177 -23.72 25.00 -3.27
CA GLY A 177 -23.32 24.75 -1.90
C GLY A 177 -23.88 23.45 -1.37
N LEU A 178 -24.02 23.39 -0.06
CA LEU A 178 -24.52 22.21 0.65
C LEU A 178 -25.35 22.58 1.86
N VAL A 179 -26.19 21.67 2.34
CA VAL A 179 -26.84 21.74 3.63
C VAL A 179 -26.12 20.83 4.60
N ASP A 180 -25.72 21.38 5.74
CA ASP A 180 -25.15 20.63 6.85
C ASP A 180 -26.30 20.09 7.72
N LEU A 181 -26.48 18.79 7.74
CA LEU A 181 -27.60 18.15 8.47
C LEU A 181 -27.41 18.14 9.99
N ILE A 182 -26.17 18.29 10.48
CA ILE A 182 -25.94 18.39 11.94
C ILE A 182 -26.36 19.76 12.43
N LYS A 183 -26.04 20.82 11.70
CA LYS A 183 -26.37 22.21 12.04
C LYS A 183 -27.74 22.67 11.51
N MET A 184 -28.30 21.92 10.57
CA MET A 184 -29.51 22.27 9.82
C MET A 184 -29.43 23.69 9.22
N LYS A 185 -28.30 23.92 8.52
CA LYS A 185 -28.02 25.22 7.85
C LYS A 185 -27.45 24.94 6.44
N ALA A 186 -27.80 25.86 5.53
CA ALA A 186 -27.22 25.92 4.20
C ALA A 186 -25.87 26.67 4.22
N ILE A 187 -24.90 26.18 3.49
CA ILE A 187 -23.60 26.81 3.31
C ILE A 187 -23.43 27.11 1.82
N LEU A 188 -23.29 28.38 1.48
CA LEU A 188 -23.19 28.88 0.12
C LEU A 188 -21.87 29.64 -0.07
N TRP A 189 -21.08 29.25 -1.08
CA TRP A 189 -19.78 29.87 -1.35
C TRP A 189 -19.86 30.98 -2.38
N HIS A 190 -19.01 32.01 -2.17
CA HIS A 190 -18.85 33.13 -3.10
C HIS A 190 -17.71 32.79 -4.10
N ASP A 191 -18.06 32.72 -5.38
CA ASP A 191 -17.08 32.39 -6.45
C ASP A 191 -15.97 33.47 -6.58
N GLU A 192 -16.28 34.72 -6.26
CA GLU A 192 -15.36 35.87 -6.36
C GLU A 192 -14.20 35.81 -5.36
N THR A 193 -14.36 35.12 -4.23
CA THR A 193 -13.35 35.03 -3.15
C THR A 193 -12.50 33.76 -3.21
N MET A 194 -12.53 33.03 -4.31
CA MET A 194 -11.91 31.70 -4.43
C MET A 194 -12.31 30.75 -3.28
N GLY A 195 -13.58 30.84 -2.86
CA GLY A 195 -14.16 30.01 -1.80
C GLY A 195 -13.66 30.32 -0.38
N ALA A 196 -12.93 31.40 -0.17
CA ALA A 196 -12.48 31.80 1.17
C ALA A 196 -13.63 32.27 2.05
N GLU A 197 -14.64 32.88 1.45
CA GLU A 197 -15.86 33.37 2.11
C GLU A 197 -17.07 32.54 1.69
N TYR A 198 -17.93 32.26 2.66
CA TYR A 198 -19.22 31.60 2.47
C TYR A 198 -20.24 32.12 3.45
N ASP A 199 -21.50 32.09 3.05
CA ASP A 199 -22.63 32.44 3.90
C ASP A 199 -23.24 31.19 4.53
N VAL A 200 -23.69 31.34 5.77
CA VAL A 200 -24.48 30.34 6.48
C VAL A 200 -25.90 30.85 6.60
N GLU A 201 -26.81 30.21 5.90
CA GLU A 201 -28.19 30.62 5.76
C GLU A 201 -29.17 29.54 6.24
N ASP A 202 -30.45 29.87 6.28
CA ASP A 202 -31.52 28.90 6.49
C ASP A 202 -31.66 28.00 5.25
N ILE A 203 -32.10 26.76 5.47
CA ILE A 203 -32.30 25.80 4.40
C ILE A 203 -33.32 26.34 3.39
N PRO A 204 -33.04 26.27 2.07
CA PRO A 204 -34.02 26.64 1.06
C PRO A 204 -35.35 25.87 1.23
N ALA A 205 -36.47 26.56 1.09
CA ALA A 205 -37.80 26.00 1.38
C ALA A 205 -38.13 24.75 0.53
N ASP A 206 -37.61 24.68 -0.67
CA ASP A 206 -37.75 23.54 -1.59
C ASP A 206 -36.94 22.31 -1.18
N LEU A 207 -35.88 22.48 -0.38
CA LEU A 207 -35.04 21.39 0.13
C LEU A 207 -35.39 21.01 1.59
N GLN A 208 -36.22 21.79 2.29
CA GLN A 208 -36.47 21.58 3.71
C GLN A 208 -36.97 20.15 4.00
N ALA A 209 -37.97 19.67 3.26
CA ALA A 209 -38.56 18.35 3.49
C ALA A 209 -37.54 17.19 3.23
N GLU A 210 -36.71 17.35 2.23
CA GLU A 210 -35.65 16.38 1.95
C GLU A 210 -34.58 16.38 3.05
N CYS A 211 -34.16 17.55 3.51
CA CYS A 211 -33.19 17.68 4.60
C CYS A 211 -33.75 17.16 5.92
N ASP A 212 -35.04 17.36 6.21
CA ASP A 212 -35.70 16.80 7.41
C ASP A 212 -35.70 15.25 7.36
N ASP A 213 -35.98 14.65 6.21
CA ASP A 213 -35.91 13.19 6.04
C ASP A 213 -34.46 12.65 6.23
N TRP A 214 -33.47 13.30 5.62
CA TRP A 214 -32.07 12.93 5.81
C TRP A 214 -31.57 13.18 7.23
N ARG A 215 -32.06 14.24 7.89
CA ARG A 215 -31.76 14.49 9.31
C ARG A 215 -32.27 13.35 10.19
N ASN A 216 -33.50 12.88 9.95
CA ASN A 216 -34.05 11.75 10.69
C ASN A 216 -33.21 10.46 10.51
N LYS A 217 -32.79 10.18 9.28
CA LYS A 217 -31.89 9.05 9.00
C LYS A 217 -30.52 9.19 9.70
N LEU A 218 -30.00 10.42 9.78
CA LEU A 218 -28.77 10.71 10.52
C LEU A 218 -28.93 10.47 12.01
N LEU A 219 -30.06 10.92 12.62
CA LEU A 219 -30.36 10.70 14.04
C LEU A 219 -30.54 9.20 14.35
N GLU A 220 -31.26 8.48 13.49
CA GLU A 220 -31.41 7.03 13.59
C GLU A 220 -30.05 6.33 13.57
N ALA A 221 -29.19 6.64 12.60
CA ALA A 221 -27.85 6.09 12.52
C ALA A 221 -27.00 6.45 13.74
N ALA A 222 -27.06 7.70 14.22
CA ALA A 222 -26.30 8.12 15.41
C ALA A 222 -26.76 7.38 16.67
N ALA A 223 -28.07 7.14 16.81
CA ALA A 223 -28.65 6.41 17.94
C ALA A 223 -28.15 4.95 18.02
N GLU A 224 -27.78 4.33 16.90
CA GLU A 224 -27.22 2.97 16.91
C GLU A 224 -25.87 2.86 17.64
N TYR A 225 -25.12 3.97 17.76
CA TYR A 225 -23.78 3.98 18.34
C TYR A 225 -23.72 4.47 19.79
N ASP A 226 -24.84 4.95 20.34
CA ASP A 226 -24.89 5.47 21.71
C ASP A 226 -26.25 5.19 22.37
N GLU A 227 -26.25 4.40 23.46
CA GLU A 227 -27.47 3.98 24.14
C GLU A 227 -28.26 5.16 24.74
N ALA A 228 -27.56 6.18 25.27
CA ALA A 228 -28.24 7.37 25.84
C ALA A 228 -28.87 8.20 24.72
N LEU A 229 -28.24 8.25 23.55
CA LEU A 229 -28.80 8.93 22.39
C LEU A 229 -30.02 8.18 21.82
N MET A 230 -29.97 6.85 21.85
CA MET A 230 -31.07 6.00 21.43
C MET A 230 -32.31 6.21 22.31
N GLU A 231 -32.16 6.32 23.62
CA GLU A 231 -33.25 6.65 24.53
C GLU A 231 -33.84 8.02 24.18
N LYS A 232 -33.01 9.06 24.00
CA LYS A 232 -33.46 10.40 23.60
C LYS A 232 -34.17 10.40 22.24
N TYR A 233 -33.68 9.63 21.28
CA TYR A 233 -34.26 9.55 19.95
C TYR A 233 -35.72 9.04 19.98
N PHE A 234 -36.02 8.09 20.87
CA PHE A 234 -37.39 7.58 21.05
C PHE A 234 -38.28 8.49 21.88
N ASP A 235 -37.70 9.23 22.83
CA ASP A 235 -38.47 10.11 23.73
C ASP A 235 -38.72 11.48 23.13
N ASP A 236 -37.68 12.18 22.65
CA ASP A 236 -37.73 13.52 22.09
C ASP A 236 -36.53 13.76 21.15
N PRO A 237 -36.64 13.41 19.85
CA PRO A 237 -35.57 13.60 18.88
C PRO A 237 -35.08 15.06 18.75
N ASP A 238 -35.98 16.05 19.01
CA ASP A 238 -35.65 17.46 18.89
C ASP A 238 -34.75 17.95 20.05
N SER A 239 -34.62 17.19 21.12
CA SER A 239 -33.74 17.51 22.25
C SER A 239 -32.27 17.10 22.01
N ILE A 240 -31.99 16.38 20.94
CA ILE A 240 -30.65 15.89 20.62
C ILE A 240 -29.78 17.06 20.11
N THR A 241 -28.65 17.28 20.77
CA THR A 241 -27.70 18.36 20.44
C THR A 241 -26.72 17.99 19.33
N GLU A 242 -26.14 19.02 18.71
CA GLU A 242 -25.07 18.82 17.69
C GLU A 242 -23.88 18.02 18.25
N GLU A 243 -23.46 18.30 19.49
CA GLU A 243 -22.34 17.63 20.16
C GLU A 243 -22.62 16.14 20.37
N GLU A 244 -23.87 15.79 20.75
CA GLU A 244 -24.28 14.40 20.95
C GLU A 244 -24.23 13.61 19.62
N ILE A 245 -24.71 14.21 18.53
CA ILE A 245 -24.65 13.59 17.20
C ILE A 245 -23.20 13.39 16.78
N ILE A 246 -22.36 14.43 16.92
CA ILE A 246 -20.93 14.37 16.57
C ILE A 246 -20.24 13.27 17.38
N ALA A 247 -20.51 13.20 18.68
CA ALA A 247 -19.90 12.19 19.56
C ALA A 247 -20.30 10.76 19.16
N ALA A 248 -21.56 10.53 18.85
CA ALA A 248 -22.08 9.22 18.45
C ALA A 248 -21.53 8.79 17.07
N ILE A 249 -21.57 9.66 16.06
CA ILE A 249 -21.01 9.38 14.73
C ILE A 249 -19.51 9.17 14.80
N ARG A 250 -18.78 9.97 15.62
CA ARG A 250 -17.35 9.74 15.87
C ARG A 250 -17.09 8.34 16.41
N LYS A 251 -17.87 7.90 17.41
CA LYS A 251 -17.74 6.57 18.01
C LYS A 251 -17.95 5.47 16.96
N GLY A 252 -19.00 5.57 16.13
CA GLY A 252 -19.25 4.65 15.03
C GLY A 252 -18.16 4.68 13.96
N THR A 253 -17.61 5.86 13.65
CA THR A 253 -16.53 6.01 12.67
C THR A 253 -15.23 5.36 13.16
N ILE A 254 -14.81 5.62 14.40
CA ILE A 254 -13.59 5.03 14.99
C ILE A 254 -13.72 3.51 15.09
N ALA A 255 -14.90 3.01 15.42
CA ALA A 255 -15.18 1.56 15.45
C ALA A 255 -15.38 0.94 14.05
N MET A 256 -15.21 1.71 12.98
CA MET A 256 -15.42 1.30 11.58
C MET A 256 -16.83 0.74 11.29
N GLN A 257 -17.82 1.14 12.08
CA GLN A 257 -19.23 0.74 11.91
C GLN A 257 -19.99 1.63 10.94
N CYS A 258 -19.51 2.85 10.71
CA CYS A 258 -20.06 3.77 9.72
C CYS A 258 -19.00 4.63 9.03
N THR A 259 -19.37 5.19 7.89
CA THR A 259 -18.58 6.13 7.13
C THR A 259 -19.36 7.42 6.92
N PRO A 260 -19.05 8.53 7.61
CA PRO A 260 -19.68 9.81 7.39
C PRO A 260 -19.45 10.32 5.97
N MET A 261 -20.51 10.76 5.29
CA MET A 261 -20.45 11.18 3.89
C MET A 261 -20.59 12.69 3.76
N LEU A 262 -19.58 13.27 3.15
CA LEU A 262 -19.48 14.70 2.85
C LEU A 262 -19.42 14.92 1.34
N LEU A 263 -19.61 16.14 0.90
CA LEU A 263 -19.63 16.47 -0.51
C LEU A 263 -18.98 17.83 -0.82
N GLY A 264 -18.59 18.02 -2.07
CA GLY A 264 -18.07 19.30 -2.53
C GLY A 264 -17.53 19.29 -3.95
N SER A 265 -16.90 20.38 -4.30
CA SER A 265 -16.09 20.53 -5.50
C SER A 265 -14.78 21.23 -5.13
N SER A 266 -13.72 20.44 -4.97
CA SER A 266 -12.41 20.99 -4.64
C SER A 266 -11.89 21.93 -5.75
N TYR A 267 -12.19 21.64 -7.01
CA TYR A 267 -11.84 22.50 -8.14
C TYR A 267 -12.53 23.86 -8.08
N LYS A 268 -13.81 23.88 -7.71
CA LYS A 268 -14.61 25.12 -7.51
C LYS A 268 -14.46 25.73 -6.11
N ASN A 269 -13.57 25.19 -5.27
CA ASN A 269 -13.29 25.67 -3.91
C ASN A 269 -14.52 25.63 -2.97
N LYS A 270 -15.40 24.63 -3.13
CA LYS A 270 -16.64 24.48 -2.35
C LYS A 270 -16.60 23.19 -1.55
N GLY A 271 -16.89 23.23 -0.25
CA GLY A 271 -17.02 22.07 0.63
C GLY A 271 -15.75 21.65 1.38
N VAL A 272 -14.59 22.28 1.16
CA VAL A 272 -13.32 21.85 1.77
C VAL A 272 -13.21 22.29 3.23
N GLN A 273 -13.71 23.49 3.61
CA GLN A 273 -13.69 23.92 5.01
C GLN A 273 -14.58 23.04 5.89
N PRO A 274 -15.82 22.70 5.53
CA PRO A 274 -16.61 21.71 6.26
C PRO A 274 -15.95 20.32 6.31
N LEU A 275 -15.23 19.90 5.26
CA LEU A 275 -14.45 18.67 5.29
C LEU A 275 -13.39 18.72 6.40
N LEU A 276 -12.64 19.83 6.54
CA LEU A 276 -11.65 20.02 7.60
C LEU A 276 -12.29 20.02 9.00
N ASP A 277 -13.46 20.64 9.15
CA ASP A 277 -14.21 20.61 10.40
C ASP A 277 -14.55 19.17 10.80
N TYR A 278 -15.07 18.39 9.88
CA TYR A 278 -15.47 17.00 10.14
C TYR A 278 -14.29 16.01 10.20
N VAL A 279 -13.16 16.31 9.57
CA VAL A 279 -11.90 15.60 9.84
C VAL A 279 -11.52 15.75 11.32
N CYS A 280 -11.61 16.96 11.87
CA CYS A 280 -11.34 17.20 13.29
C CYS A 280 -12.39 16.53 14.20
N ALA A 281 -13.65 16.53 13.77
CA ALA A 281 -14.78 15.99 14.53
C ALA A 281 -14.79 14.46 14.58
N PHE A 282 -14.67 13.78 13.46
CA PHE A 282 -14.96 12.35 13.32
C PHE A 282 -13.73 11.45 13.30
N LEU A 283 -12.61 11.89 12.70
CA LEU A 283 -11.44 11.03 12.62
C LEU A 283 -10.70 10.91 13.96
N PRO A 284 -10.09 9.75 14.24
CA PRO A 284 -9.42 9.51 15.51
C PRO A 284 -8.17 10.37 15.72
N ALA A 285 -7.86 10.60 16.96
CA ALA A 285 -6.55 11.04 17.42
C ALA A 285 -5.64 9.82 17.69
N PRO A 286 -4.32 9.99 17.81
CA PRO A 286 -3.41 8.89 18.14
C PRO A 286 -3.75 8.12 19.43
N VAL A 287 -4.50 8.74 20.33
CA VAL A 287 -4.96 8.12 21.59
C VAL A 287 -6.29 7.36 21.46
N ASP A 288 -6.99 7.51 20.35
CA ASP A 288 -8.29 6.86 20.11
C ASP A 288 -8.15 5.54 19.34
N VAL A 289 -6.99 5.32 18.70
CA VAL A 289 -6.70 4.08 17.98
C VAL A 289 -6.20 3.00 18.92
N GLU A 290 -6.28 1.75 18.49
CA GLU A 290 -5.74 0.64 19.28
C GLU A 290 -4.27 0.86 19.61
N VAL A 291 -3.91 0.45 20.84
CA VAL A 291 -2.53 0.51 21.32
C VAL A 291 -1.64 -0.30 20.40
N ILE A 292 -0.51 0.28 19.99
CA ILE A 292 0.38 -0.43 19.09
C ILE A 292 1.00 -1.64 19.78
N LYS A 293 0.90 -2.77 19.13
CA LYS A 293 1.49 -4.03 19.56
C LYS A 293 2.80 -4.28 18.84
N GLY A 294 3.68 -4.99 19.52
CA GLY A 294 4.93 -5.45 18.95
C GLY A 294 5.46 -6.63 19.73
N THR A 295 6.49 -7.26 19.20
CA THR A 295 7.15 -8.41 19.82
C THR A 295 8.49 -8.00 20.39
N ASN A 296 8.76 -8.38 21.62
CA ASN A 296 10.08 -8.18 22.22
C ASN A 296 11.08 -9.16 21.56
N PRO A 297 12.13 -8.67 20.90
CA PRO A 297 13.05 -9.54 20.16
C PRO A 297 13.92 -10.45 21.05
N ASN A 298 13.94 -10.21 22.38
CA ASN A 298 14.72 -11.01 23.32
C ASN A 298 13.89 -12.12 23.99
N THR A 299 12.57 -11.91 24.16
CA THR A 299 11.67 -12.83 24.90
C THR A 299 10.63 -13.49 24.01
N ASP A 300 10.43 -13.00 22.76
CA ASP A 300 9.34 -13.38 21.83
C ASP A 300 7.93 -13.16 22.43
N GLU A 301 7.80 -12.29 23.44
CA GLU A 301 6.52 -11.93 24.05
C GLU A 301 5.93 -10.69 23.37
N GLU A 302 4.60 -10.67 23.25
CA GLU A 302 3.89 -9.48 22.78
C GLU A 302 3.92 -8.39 23.87
N GLU A 303 4.20 -7.17 23.48
CA GLU A 303 4.20 -5.98 24.31
C GLU A 303 3.39 -4.87 23.67
N ASP A 304 2.70 -4.09 24.51
CA ASP A 304 1.96 -2.92 24.11
C ASP A 304 2.76 -1.64 24.34
N ARG A 305 2.59 -0.62 23.49
CA ARG A 305 3.17 0.72 23.68
C ARG A 305 2.06 1.76 23.65
N GLN A 306 1.92 2.47 24.78
CA GLN A 306 0.97 3.56 24.94
C GLN A 306 1.48 4.84 24.27
N PRO A 307 0.61 5.64 23.63
CA PRO A 307 0.99 6.91 23.02
C PRO A 307 1.20 8.02 24.06
N ALA A 308 2.28 7.90 24.83
CA ALA A 308 2.66 8.82 25.89
C ALA A 308 4.12 9.25 25.73
N GLU A 309 4.45 10.50 26.07
CA GLU A 309 5.82 11.05 25.92
C GLU A 309 6.82 10.43 26.88
N ASP A 310 6.36 9.97 28.05
CA ASP A 310 7.17 9.34 29.11
C ASP A 310 7.31 7.82 28.95
N ALA A 311 6.62 7.23 27.98
CA ALA A 311 6.74 5.81 27.66
C ALA A 311 8.08 5.51 26.95
N PRO A 312 8.55 4.24 26.97
CA PRO A 312 9.70 3.84 26.17
C PRO A 312 9.50 4.16 24.68
N THR A 313 10.51 4.74 24.06
CA THR A 313 10.42 5.17 22.65
C THR A 313 10.17 3.98 21.72
N SER A 314 9.18 4.10 20.85
CA SER A 314 8.96 3.24 19.70
C SER A 314 8.47 4.03 18.51
N ALA A 315 9.06 3.78 17.35
CA ALA A 315 8.71 4.43 16.10
C ALA A 315 8.88 3.45 14.93
N LEU A 316 8.14 3.67 13.85
CA LEU A 316 8.21 2.89 12.63
C LEU A 316 8.75 3.76 11.49
N ALA A 317 9.84 3.35 10.87
CA ALA A 317 10.37 3.96 9.66
C ALA A 317 9.56 3.45 8.47
N PHE A 318 8.69 4.30 7.92
CA PHE A 318 7.75 3.88 6.87
C PHE A 318 8.14 4.31 5.46
N LYS A 319 9.06 5.27 5.33
CA LYS A 319 9.53 5.75 4.03
C LYS A 319 10.98 6.24 4.13
N ILE A 320 11.76 5.93 3.11
CA ILE A 320 13.10 6.47 2.91
C ILE A 320 13.11 7.26 1.61
N ALA A 321 13.71 8.44 1.62
CA ALA A 321 13.94 9.24 0.43
C ALA A 321 15.41 9.67 0.37
N THR A 322 15.94 9.86 -0.82
CA THR A 322 17.29 10.38 -1.01
C THR A 322 17.24 11.84 -1.33
N ASP A 323 17.74 12.67 -0.41
CA ASP A 323 17.92 14.10 -0.65
C ASP A 323 19.33 14.38 -1.24
N PRO A 324 19.44 15.20 -2.31
CA PRO A 324 20.73 15.51 -2.93
C PRO A 324 21.76 16.17 -2.00
N TYR A 325 21.30 16.89 -0.97
CA TYR A 325 22.14 17.69 -0.08
C TYR A 325 22.33 17.04 1.29
N MET A 326 21.29 16.37 1.79
CA MET A 326 21.30 15.77 3.14
C MET A 326 21.52 14.27 3.14
N GLY A 327 21.47 13.63 1.99
CA GLY A 327 21.60 12.20 1.84
C GLY A 327 20.31 11.46 2.17
N ARG A 328 20.39 10.41 2.99
CA ARG A 328 19.23 9.56 3.35
C ARG A 328 18.33 10.28 4.35
N LEU A 329 17.10 10.60 3.94
CA LEU A 329 16.03 11.15 4.76
C LEU A 329 15.04 10.04 5.09
N VAL A 330 14.87 9.75 6.37
CA VAL A 330 14.01 8.68 6.88
C VAL A 330 12.76 9.28 7.51
N PHE A 331 11.60 8.92 6.97
CA PHE A 331 10.31 9.29 7.54
C PHE A 331 9.87 8.24 8.54
N PHE A 332 9.43 8.67 9.70
CA PHE A 332 8.96 7.77 10.75
C PHE A 332 7.78 8.34 11.50
N ARG A 333 6.95 7.45 12.03
CA ARG A 333 5.91 7.78 13.00
C ARG A 333 6.36 7.33 14.37
N VAL A 334 6.28 8.23 15.35
CA VAL A 334 6.53 7.91 16.78
C VAL A 334 5.22 7.44 17.40
N TYR A 335 5.20 6.22 17.91
CA TYR A 335 4.03 5.66 18.59
C TYR A 335 4.06 5.86 20.10
N SER A 336 5.25 5.81 20.70
CA SER A 336 5.44 6.04 22.14
C SER A 336 6.77 6.75 22.42
N GLY A 337 6.87 7.44 23.52
CA GLY A 337 8.06 8.20 23.89
C GLY A 337 8.30 9.40 23.01
N LYS A 338 9.56 9.75 22.84
CA LYS A 338 9.99 10.83 21.94
C LYS A 338 11.36 10.56 21.35
N ILE A 339 11.59 11.08 20.17
CA ILE A 339 12.88 11.06 19.48
C ILE A 339 13.45 12.48 19.51
N THR A 340 14.69 12.64 19.96
CA THR A 340 15.36 13.94 20.08
C THR A 340 16.52 14.03 19.08
N ALA A 341 16.74 15.20 18.49
CA ALA A 341 17.88 15.44 17.61
C ALA A 341 19.20 15.26 18.36
N GLY A 342 20.19 14.62 17.74
CA GLY A 342 21.47 14.29 18.35
C GLY A 342 21.44 13.06 19.26
N SER A 343 20.31 12.34 19.37
CA SER A 343 20.20 11.14 20.18
C SER A 343 20.39 9.86 19.36
N TYR A 344 20.51 8.74 20.09
CA TYR A 344 20.57 7.40 19.51
C TYR A 344 19.24 6.67 19.71
N VAL A 345 18.83 5.91 18.70
CA VAL A 345 17.75 4.92 18.79
C VAL A 345 18.32 3.54 18.45
N PHE A 346 17.68 2.50 18.94
CA PHE A 346 18.06 1.13 18.66
C PHE A 346 17.22 0.57 17.51
N ASN A 347 17.88 -0.10 16.56
CA ASN A 347 17.23 -0.83 15.46
C ASN A 347 17.32 -2.33 15.74
N PRO A 348 16.24 -3.01 16.16
CA PRO A 348 16.24 -4.44 16.49
C PRO A 348 16.67 -5.34 15.33
N ARG A 349 16.29 -4.99 14.07
CA ARG A 349 16.65 -5.77 12.88
C ARG A 349 18.17 -5.85 12.69
N SER A 350 18.86 -4.72 12.80
CA SER A 350 20.32 -4.67 12.62
C SER A 350 21.10 -4.94 13.89
N GLY A 351 20.44 -4.91 15.06
CA GLY A 351 21.09 -5.01 16.38
C GLY A 351 22.01 -3.84 16.69
N LYS A 352 21.83 -2.68 16.04
CA LYS A 352 22.71 -1.52 16.16
C LYS A 352 21.98 -0.28 16.63
N LYS A 353 22.75 0.64 17.20
CA LYS A 353 22.30 2.01 17.50
C LYS A 353 22.45 2.88 16.26
N GLU A 354 21.40 3.61 15.95
CA GLU A 354 21.36 4.58 14.88
C GLU A 354 21.38 6.00 15.46
N LEU A 355 22.28 6.84 14.95
CA LEU A 355 22.36 8.25 15.33
C LEU A 355 21.38 9.09 14.52
N ILE A 356 20.51 9.82 15.17
CA ILE A 356 19.64 10.80 14.51
C ILE A 356 20.29 12.17 14.67
N SER A 357 21.01 12.61 13.66
CA SER A 357 21.76 13.86 13.75
C SER A 357 20.88 15.10 13.72
N ARG A 358 19.85 15.11 12.91
CA ARG A 358 18.84 16.18 12.77
C ARG A 358 17.46 15.60 12.57
N LEU A 359 16.45 16.34 13.05
CA LEU A 359 15.03 16.05 12.91
C LEU A 359 14.33 17.16 12.14
N PHE A 360 13.30 16.77 11.39
CA PHE A 360 12.51 17.68 10.59
C PHE A 360 11.01 17.36 10.69
N GLN A 361 10.22 18.43 10.71
CA GLN A 361 8.83 18.37 10.31
C GLN A 361 8.76 18.70 8.81
N MET A 362 8.05 17.88 8.06
CA MET A 362 7.98 18.07 6.62
C MET A 362 6.83 19.00 6.23
N ASN A 363 7.07 19.82 5.22
CA ASN A 363 6.07 20.61 4.54
C ASN A 363 6.23 20.40 3.03
N SER A 364 5.67 19.29 2.53
CA SER A 364 5.96 18.73 1.20
C SER A 364 7.48 18.48 1.03
N ASN A 365 8.18 19.26 0.21
CA ASN A 365 9.63 19.15 -0.01
C ASN A 365 10.49 20.08 0.85
N LYS A 366 9.88 20.81 1.81
CA LYS A 366 10.61 21.72 2.71
C LYS A 366 10.75 21.09 4.09
N GLU A 367 11.98 21.12 4.59
CA GLU A 367 12.32 20.62 5.91
C GLU A 367 12.31 21.76 6.93
N ILE A 368 11.52 21.61 7.99
CA ILE A 368 11.49 22.52 9.13
C ILE A 368 12.24 21.83 10.28
N PRO A 369 13.40 22.35 10.72
CA PRO A 369 14.16 21.73 11.80
C PRO A 369 13.37 21.64 13.11
N MET A 370 13.46 20.47 13.77
CA MET A 370 12.81 20.19 15.05
C MET A 370 13.84 19.71 16.07
N GLU A 371 13.62 20.03 17.34
CA GLU A 371 14.43 19.51 18.45
C GLU A 371 14.01 18.10 18.85
N SER A 372 12.68 17.82 18.81
CA SER A 372 12.11 16.51 19.08
C SER A 372 10.88 16.23 18.24
N ILE A 373 10.59 14.96 18.04
CA ILE A 373 9.32 14.43 17.51
C ILE A 373 8.74 13.54 18.61
N ASP A 374 7.54 13.86 19.03
CA ASP A 374 6.90 13.23 20.18
C ASP A 374 5.90 12.15 19.76
N ALA A 375 5.46 11.30 20.72
CA ALA A 375 4.44 10.28 20.50
C ALA A 375 3.22 10.83 19.75
N GLY A 376 2.69 10.05 18.81
CA GLY A 376 1.56 10.43 17.98
C GLY A 376 1.92 11.32 16.77
N ASP A 377 3.18 11.69 16.60
CA ASP A 377 3.62 12.55 15.48
C ASP A 377 4.35 11.79 14.38
N ILE A 378 4.37 12.44 13.22
CA ILE A 378 5.12 12.01 12.05
C ILE A 378 6.22 13.04 11.80
N GLY A 379 7.44 12.55 11.60
CA GLY A 379 8.59 13.39 11.31
C GLY A 379 9.57 12.69 10.37
N ALA A 380 10.66 13.40 10.07
CA ALA A 380 11.75 12.88 9.29
C ALA A 380 13.09 13.14 9.99
N GLY A 381 14.08 12.30 9.72
CA GLY A 381 15.40 12.43 10.31
C GLY A 381 16.51 12.00 9.38
N VAL A 382 17.72 12.50 9.64
CA VAL A 382 18.95 12.17 8.92
C VAL A 382 20.02 11.70 9.89
N GLY A 383 20.99 10.94 9.37
CA GLY A 383 22.13 10.41 10.14
C GLY A 383 22.16 8.90 10.26
N PHE A 384 21.09 8.24 9.87
CA PHE A 384 20.97 6.77 9.87
C PHE A 384 21.98 6.11 8.91
N LYS A 385 22.56 5.00 9.34
CA LYS A 385 23.55 4.23 8.57
C LYS A 385 22.96 2.97 7.94
N ASP A 386 22.19 2.20 8.72
CA ASP A 386 21.65 0.90 8.31
C ASP A 386 20.16 0.83 8.68
N ILE A 387 19.35 1.52 7.89
CA ILE A 387 17.90 1.56 8.08
C ILE A 387 17.18 1.17 6.79
N ARG A 388 16.06 0.48 6.91
CA ARG A 388 15.20 0.08 5.81
C ARG A 388 13.75 0.50 6.10
N THR A 389 12.97 0.63 5.04
CA THR A 389 11.53 0.79 5.18
C THR A 389 10.92 -0.40 5.92
N GLY A 390 10.12 -0.14 6.95
CA GLY A 390 9.56 -1.15 7.84
C GLY A 390 10.37 -1.40 9.13
N ASP A 391 11.57 -0.83 9.26
CA ASP A 391 12.36 -0.97 10.49
C ASP A 391 11.70 -0.26 11.68
N THR A 392 11.80 -0.89 12.84
CA THR A 392 11.44 -0.28 14.11
C THR A 392 12.63 0.47 14.68
N LEU A 393 12.36 1.65 15.23
CA LEU A 393 13.29 2.46 16.01
C LEU A 393 12.79 2.50 17.44
N CYS A 394 13.55 2.00 18.40
CA CYS A 394 13.10 1.92 19.78
C CYS A 394 14.17 2.30 20.80
N ALA A 395 13.78 2.34 22.06
CA ALA A 395 14.72 2.46 23.18
C ALA A 395 15.49 1.14 23.33
N GLU A 396 16.79 1.23 23.61
CA GLU A 396 17.66 0.04 23.75
C GLU A 396 17.33 -0.80 24.98
N ASP A 397 16.91 -0.16 26.05
CA ASP A 397 16.53 -0.78 27.32
C ASP A 397 15.10 -1.37 27.30
N ALA A 398 14.31 -1.06 26.30
CA ALA A 398 12.97 -1.59 26.07
C ALA A 398 12.77 -1.95 24.59
N PRO A 399 13.50 -2.92 24.04
CA PRO A 399 13.46 -3.25 22.63
C PRO A 399 12.12 -3.87 22.25
N ILE A 400 11.59 -3.43 21.12
CA ILE A 400 10.35 -3.94 20.51
C ILE A 400 10.50 -3.96 19.01
N VAL A 401 9.90 -4.96 18.36
CA VAL A 401 9.70 -5.01 16.91
C VAL A 401 8.23 -4.79 16.67
N LEU A 402 7.88 -3.67 16.06
CA LEU A 402 6.53 -3.41 15.60
C LEU A 402 6.25 -4.30 14.39
N GLU A 403 4.97 -4.62 14.16
CA GLU A 403 4.58 -5.45 13.03
C GLU A 403 5.21 -4.96 11.72
N SER A 404 5.90 -5.86 11.03
CA SER A 404 6.58 -5.54 9.77
C SER A 404 5.56 -5.37 8.63
N MET A 405 5.83 -4.41 7.74
CA MET A 405 5.08 -4.28 6.49
C MET A 405 5.47 -5.42 5.55
N THR A 406 4.46 -6.09 4.99
CA THR A 406 4.64 -7.08 3.93
C THR A 406 4.44 -6.41 2.58
N PHE A 407 5.39 -6.57 1.65
CA PHE A 407 5.30 -6.01 0.32
C PHE A 407 5.07 -7.13 -0.70
N PRO A 408 4.29 -6.88 -1.77
CA PRO A 408 4.09 -7.85 -2.83
C PRO A 408 5.39 -8.11 -3.61
N ASP A 409 5.51 -9.30 -4.16
CA ASP A 409 6.62 -9.67 -5.03
C ASP A 409 6.58 -8.89 -6.36
N THR A 410 7.75 -8.62 -6.90
CA THR A 410 7.89 -8.00 -8.22
C THR A 410 7.39 -8.93 -9.33
N VAL A 411 6.69 -8.37 -10.31
CA VAL A 411 6.02 -9.17 -11.36
C VAL A 411 6.64 -9.01 -12.74
N ILE A 412 7.38 -7.93 -12.98
CA ILE A 412 8.02 -7.62 -14.26
C ILE A 412 9.50 -7.29 -14.06
N SER A 413 10.34 -7.67 -15.02
CA SER A 413 11.77 -7.39 -15.02
C SER A 413 12.24 -6.89 -16.37
N ILE A 414 13.22 -5.99 -16.38
CA ILE A 414 13.93 -5.55 -17.57
C ILE A 414 15.44 -5.55 -17.31
N ALA A 415 16.21 -5.84 -18.35
CA ALA A 415 17.66 -5.65 -18.32
C ALA A 415 17.99 -4.18 -18.60
N VAL A 416 18.91 -3.61 -17.85
CA VAL A 416 19.39 -2.24 -18.05
C VAL A 416 20.91 -2.23 -18.20
N GLU A 417 21.37 -1.47 -19.17
CA GLU A 417 22.80 -1.31 -19.46
C GLU A 417 23.12 0.19 -19.60
N PRO A 418 24.19 0.69 -18.96
CA PRO A 418 24.59 2.08 -19.13
C PRO A 418 25.06 2.30 -20.56
N LYS A 419 24.75 3.46 -21.15
CA LYS A 419 25.19 3.80 -22.51
C LYS A 419 26.71 4.02 -22.61
N SER A 420 27.38 4.30 -21.50
CA SER A 420 28.81 4.49 -21.43
C SER A 420 29.42 3.72 -20.26
N GLN A 421 30.65 3.25 -20.44
CA GLN A 421 31.38 2.53 -19.39
C GLN A 421 31.71 3.45 -18.18
N ALA A 422 31.77 4.76 -18.38
CA ALA A 422 31.96 5.76 -17.33
C ALA A 422 30.74 5.89 -16.41
N ASP A 423 29.57 5.46 -16.85
CA ASP A 423 28.32 5.58 -16.11
C ASP A 423 27.96 4.33 -15.31
N VAL A 424 28.74 3.22 -15.41
CA VAL A 424 28.49 1.97 -14.65
C VAL A 424 28.39 2.24 -13.15
N ALA A 425 29.40 2.89 -12.57
CA ALA A 425 29.40 3.20 -11.14
C ALA A 425 28.27 4.14 -10.70
N LYS A 426 27.83 5.03 -11.59
CA LYS A 426 26.66 5.89 -11.31
C LYS A 426 25.36 5.11 -11.40
N LEU A 427 25.24 4.20 -12.37
CA LEU A 427 24.08 3.31 -12.48
C LEU A 427 23.93 2.45 -11.23
N ASP A 428 25.01 1.77 -10.83
CA ASP A 428 24.98 0.93 -9.62
C ASP A 428 24.61 1.71 -8.36
N ASN A 429 25.20 2.90 -8.18
CA ASN A 429 24.85 3.78 -7.06
C ASN A 429 23.41 4.28 -7.12
N GLY A 430 22.93 4.67 -8.32
CA GLY A 430 21.55 5.12 -8.51
C GLY A 430 20.55 4.00 -8.22
N LEU A 431 20.78 2.82 -8.78
CA LEU A 431 19.94 1.65 -8.55
C LEU A 431 19.91 1.22 -7.08
N ALA A 432 21.07 1.20 -6.40
CA ALA A 432 21.14 0.87 -4.99
C ALA A 432 20.32 1.83 -4.13
N LYS A 433 20.40 3.15 -4.39
CA LYS A 433 19.61 4.14 -3.66
C LYS A 433 18.11 4.01 -3.93
N LEU A 434 17.72 3.78 -5.19
CA LEU A 434 16.31 3.59 -5.54
C LEU A 434 15.73 2.32 -4.91
N ALA A 435 16.53 1.24 -4.82
CA ALA A 435 16.13 0.02 -4.13
C ALA A 435 16.04 0.17 -2.59
N GLU A 436 16.80 1.10 -1.99
CA GLU A 436 16.63 1.46 -0.57
C GLU A 436 15.33 2.24 -0.32
N GLU A 437 14.92 3.08 -1.27
CA GLU A 437 13.69 3.88 -1.18
C GLU A 437 12.43 3.04 -1.37
N ASP A 438 12.48 2.10 -2.31
CA ASP A 438 11.31 1.32 -2.73
C ASP A 438 11.52 -0.18 -2.53
N PRO A 439 10.89 -0.80 -1.52
CA PRO A 439 11.01 -2.23 -1.25
C PRO A 439 10.39 -3.14 -2.33
N THR A 440 9.54 -2.60 -3.21
CA THR A 440 8.98 -3.33 -4.37
C THR A 440 9.80 -3.16 -5.64
N PHE A 441 10.96 -2.52 -5.54
CA PHE A 441 11.95 -2.41 -6.58
C PHE A 441 13.18 -3.24 -6.20
N THR A 442 13.55 -4.20 -7.04
CA THR A 442 14.72 -5.05 -6.81
C THR A 442 15.73 -4.96 -7.94
N VAL A 443 17.00 -5.10 -7.59
CA VAL A 443 18.13 -5.08 -8.53
C VAL A 443 18.94 -6.35 -8.34
N ARG A 444 19.22 -7.04 -9.43
CA ARG A 444 20.09 -8.20 -9.42
C ARG A 444 21.02 -8.19 -10.64
N THR A 445 22.18 -8.77 -10.51
CA THR A 445 23.05 -9.06 -11.64
C THR A 445 22.80 -10.51 -12.06
N ASP A 446 22.53 -10.71 -13.33
CA ASP A 446 22.40 -12.05 -13.92
C ASP A 446 23.80 -12.67 -14.00
N GLU A 447 24.01 -13.80 -13.34
CA GLU A 447 25.32 -14.47 -13.25
C GLU A 447 25.79 -15.02 -14.60
N GLN A 448 24.88 -15.32 -15.52
CA GLN A 448 25.20 -15.89 -16.81
C GLN A 448 25.51 -14.82 -17.86
N SER A 449 24.66 -13.79 -17.95
CA SER A 449 24.82 -12.72 -18.94
C SER A 449 25.65 -11.54 -18.43
N GLY A 450 25.84 -11.41 -17.11
CA GLY A 450 26.45 -10.24 -16.49
C GLY A 450 25.60 -8.97 -16.55
N GLN A 451 24.37 -9.07 -17.03
CA GLN A 451 23.46 -7.93 -17.16
C GLN A 451 22.85 -7.53 -15.82
N THR A 452 22.66 -6.25 -15.61
CA THR A 452 21.88 -5.73 -14.49
C THR A 452 20.40 -5.82 -14.81
N ILE A 453 19.66 -6.56 -14.01
CA ILE A 453 18.20 -6.74 -14.13
C ILE A 453 17.52 -5.96 -13.03
N ILE A 454 16.57 -5.14 -13.39
CA ILE A 454 15.68 -4.42 -12.47
C ILE A 454 14.29 -5.01 -12.54
N SER A 455 13.64 -5.16 -11.40
CA SER A 455 12.29 -5.74 -11.29
C SER A 455 11.37 -4.83 -10.49
N GLY A 456 10.09 -4.80 -10.85
CA GLY A 456 9.09 -3.92 -10.23
C GLY A 456 7.66 -4.46 -10.39
N MET A 457 6.68 -3.62 -10.01
CA MET A 457 5.25 -3.96 -9.97
C MET A 457 4.53 -3.81 -11.30
N GLY A 458 5.09 -3.07 -12.25
CA GLY A 458 4.47 -2.81 -13.56
C GLY A 458 5.38 -2.01 -14.49
N GLU A 459 4.94 -1.86 -15.75
CA GLU A 459 5.69 -1.11 -16.77
C GLU A 459 5.89 0.36 -16.34
N LEU A 460 4.83 1.00 -15.86
CA LEU A 460 4.90 2.40 -15.41
C LEU A 460 5.88 2.58 -14.25
N HIS A 461 5.91 1.63 -13.32
CA HIS A 461 6.84 1.66 -12.20
C HIS A 461 8.30 1.64 -12.69
N LEU A 462 8.66 0.73 -13.57
CA LEU A 462 10.01 0.64 -14.12
C LEU A 462 10.38 1.83 -15.01
N ASP A 463 9.44 2.37 -15.78
CA ASP A 463 9.63 3.59 -16.57
C ASP A 463 9.99 4.79 -15.69
N ILE A 464 9.31 4.94 -14.56
CA ILE A 464 9.59 6.00 -13.59
C ILE A 464 10.97 5.83 -12.97
N ILE A 465 11.35 4.61 -12.59
CA ILE A 465 12.69 4.32 -12.07
C ILE A 465 13.78 4.72 -13.08
N ILE A 466 13.60 4.37 -14.35
CA ILE A 466 14.55 4.70 -15.41
C ILE A 466 14.61 6.21 -15.66
N ASP A 467 13.48 6.89 -15.65
CA ASP A 467 13.44 8.33 -15.80
C ASP A 467 14.10 9.04 -14.60
N ARG A 468 13.93 8.52 -13.38
CA ARG A 468 14.66 8.98 -12.19
C ARG A 468 16.16 8.80 -12.31
N LEU A 469 16.64 7.66 -12.81
CA LEU A 469 18.06 7.43 -13.09
C LEU A 469 18.62 8.51 -14.02
N LYS A 470 17.88 8.86 -15.06
CA LYS A 470 18.28 9.89 -16.01
C LYS A 470 18.28 11.29 -15.39
N ARG A 471 17.22 11.68 -14.66
CA ARG A 471 17.05 13.04 -14.14
C ARG A 471 17.86 13.30 -12.89
N GLU A 472 17.83 12.38 -11.92
CA GLU A 472 18.46 12.55 -10.61
C GLU A 472 19.93 12.16 -10.62
N PHE A 473 20.25 11.00 -11.22
CA PHE A 473 21.61 10.44 -11.22
C PHE A 473 22.42 10.74 -12.50
N LYS A 474 21.80 11.39 -13.50
CA LYS A 474 22.43 11.74 -14.78
C LYS A 474 23.00 10.51 -15.50
N VAL A 475 22.26 9.40 -15.48
CA VAL A 475 22.62 8.15 -16.14
C VAL A 475 21.61 7.82 -17.21
N GLU A 476 22.06 7.64 -18.44
CA GLU A 476 21.24 7.09 -19.51
C GLU A 476 21.55 5.60 -19.69
N CYS A 477 20.51 4.79 -19.76
CA CYS A 477 20.64 3.36 -19.96
C CYS A 477 19.84 2.87 -21.19
N ASN A 478 20.34 1.80 -21.80
CA ASN A 478 19.59 0.99 -22.75
C ASN A 478 18.71 0.01 -21.98
N GLN A 479 17.52 -0.21 -22.49
CA GLN A 479 16.52 -1.10 -21.88
C GLN A 479 16.34 -2.34 -22.75
N GLY A 480 16.36 -3.51 -22.11
CA GLY A 480 15.94 -4.75 -22.73
C GLY A 480 14.41 -4.84 -22.85
N LYS A 481 13.92 -5.88 -23.51
CA LYS A 481 12.48 -6.17 -23.54
C LYS A 481 12.01 -6.60 -22.15
N PRO A 482 10.82 -6.16 -21.70
CA PRO A 482 10.22 -6.61 -20.45
C PRO A 482 10.08 -8.14 -20.44
N GLN A 483 10.34 -8.73 -19.29
CA GLN A 483 10.21 -10.16 -19.06
C GLN A 483 9.34 -10.42 -17.84
N VAL A 484 8.53 -11.44 -17.92
CA VAL A 484 7.65 -11.87 -16.82
C VAL A 484 8.47 -12.66 -15.81
N ASN A 485 8.25 -12.43 -14.54
CA ASN A 485 8.83 -13.20 -13.45
C ASN A 485 8.02 -14.48 -13.26
N TYR A 486 8.47 -15.54 -13.93
CA TYR A 486 7.92 -16.88 -13.73
C TYR A 486 8.35 -17.44 -12.37
N LYS A 487 7.57 -18.38 -11.85
CA LYS A 487 7.89 -19.21 -10.69
C LYS A 487 7.78 -20.68 -11.06
N GLU A 488 8.29 -21.55 -10.21
CA GLU A 488 8.10 -22.99 -10.34
C GLU A 488 7.30 -23.52 -9.15
N ALA A 489 6.54 -24.57 -9.37
CA ALA A 489 5.82 -25.29 -8.32
C ALA A 489 5.83 -26.79 -8.61
N ILE A 490 5.53 -27.59 -7.60
CA ILE A 490 5.36 -29.05 -7.75
C ILE A 490 3.91 -29.42 -7.47
N THR A 491 3.45 -30.48 -8.14
CA THR A 491 2.04 -30.92 -8.05
C THR A 491 1.82 -32.23 -7.32
N LYS A 492 2.91 -32.92 -6.93
CA LYS A 492 2.86 -34.19 -6.23
C LYS A 492 3.80 -34.23 -5.04
N THR A 493 3.41 -34.95 -4.00
CA THR A 493 4.29 -35.26 -2.88
C THR A 493 5.15 -36.47 -3.20
N VAL A 494 6.42 -36.38 -2.90
CA VAL A 494 7.44 -37.44 -3.08
C VAL A 494 8.08 -37.73 -1.72
N ASN A 495 8.13 -39.04 -1.37
CA ASN A 495 8.93 -39.51 -0.24
C ASN A 495 10.31 -39.84 -0.74
N LEU A 496 11.33 -39.29 -0.14
CA LEU A 496 12.74 -39.48 -0.56
C LEU A 496 13.65 -39.67 0.64
N ARG A 497 14.60 -40.61 0.52
CA ARG A 497 15.75 -40.70 1.39
C ARG A 497 16.97 -40.18 0.64
N GLU A 498 17.65 -39.20 1.21
CA GLU A 498 18.87 -38.61 0.68
C GLU A 498 20.03 -38.85 1.65
N VAL A 499 21.10 -39.43 1.14
CA VAL A 499 22.31 -39.71 1.90
C VAL A 499 23.48 -38.95 1.27
N TYR A 500 23.95 -37.92 1.97
CA TYR A 500 25.16 -37.21 1.61
C TYR A 500 26.36 -37.82 2.33
N LYS A 501 27.28 -38.40 1.55
CA LYS A 501 28.51 -38.97 2.08
C LYS A 501 29.69 -38.54 1.21
N LYS A 502 30.68 -37.90 1.81
CA LYS A 502 31.94 -37.53 1.15
C LYS A 502 33.12 -37.87 2.07
N GLN A 503 34.09 -38.61 1.55
CA GLN A 503 35.28 -39.01 2.27
C GLN A 503 36.49 -38.56 1.46
N SER A 504 37.33 -37.69 2.01
CA SER A 504 38.53 -37.19 1.38
C SER A 504 39.63 -37.09 2.44
N GLY A 505 40.42 -38.15 2.64
CA GLY A 505 41.65 -38.16 3.40
C GLY A 505 41.70 -37.41 4.73
N GLY A 506 40.74 -37.63 5.64
CA GLY A 506 40.59 -36.94 6.94
C GLY A 506 39.19 -37.09 7.49
N ARG A 507 38.69 -36.09 8.23
CA ARG A 507 37.30 -36.04 8.71
C ARG A 507 36.36 -36.06 7.52
N GLY A 508 35.46 -37.06 7.46
CA GLY A 508 34.46 -37.21 6.42
C GLY A 508 33.28 -36.21 6.55
N LYS A 509 32.37 -36.29 5.63
CA LYS A 509 31.08 -35.57 5.64
C LYS A 509 29.96 -36.58 5.54
N PHE A 510 28.97 -36.53 6.43
CA PHE A 510 27.83 -37.45 6.44
C PHE A 510 26.55 -36.75 6.88
N ALA A 511 25.48 -36.94 6.12
CA ALA A 511 24.12 -36.63 6.51
C ALA A 511 23.16 -37.58 5.81
N ASP A 512 22.12 -38.02 6.51
CA ASP A 512 21.08 -38.91 6.00
C ASP A 512 19.75 -38.38 6.48
N ILE A 513 18.86 -38.03 5.54
CA ILE A 513 17.55 -37.48 5.79
C ILE A 513 16.48 -38.23 4.99
N ILE A 514 15.34 -38.45 5.62
CA ILE A 514 14.12 -38.98 4.98
C ILE A 514 13.08 -37.91 5.05
N VAL A 515 12.63 -37.45 3.89
CA VAL A 515 11.71 -36.31 3.77
C VAL A 515 10.54 -36.60 2.86
N ASN A 516 9.39 -36.01 3.17
CA ASN A 516 8.31 -35.81 2.22
C ASN A 516 8.42 -34.39 1.67
N VAL A 517 8.47 -34.27 0.35
CA VAL A 517 8.49 -33.00 -0.35
C VAL A 517 7.27 -32.92 -1.26
N GLY A 518 6.44 -31.91 -1.08
CA GLY A 518 5.17 -31.76 -1.80
C GLY A 518 4.67 -30.32 -1.84
N PRO A 519 3.51 -30.08 -2.45
CA PRO A 519 2.85 -28.80 -2.39
C PRO A 519 2.45 -28.48 -0.94
N VAL A 520 2.32 -27.20 -0.62
CA VAL A 520 1.82 -26.72 0.66
C VAL A 520 0.39 -27.21 0.92
N ASP A 521 -0.03 -27.26 2.18
CA ASP A 521 -1.40 -27.64 2.53
C ASP A 521 -2.41 -26.60 2.02
N GLU A 522 -3.64 -27.03 1.73
CA GLU A 522 -4.70 -26.16 1.18
C GLU A 522 -5.08 -25.00 2.11
N ASP A 523 -4.92 -25.18 3.41
CA ASP A 523 -5.19 -24.20 4.45
C ASP A 523 -3.96 -23.35 4.82
N TYR A 524 -2.82 -23.59 4.18
CA TYR A 524 -1.61 -22.81 4.44
C TYR A 524 -1.69 -21.42 3.79
N ASP A 525 -1.53 -20.38 4.59
CA ASP A 525 -1.63 -19.01 4.15
C ASP A 525 -0.37 -18.57 3.39
N LEU A 526 -0.35 -18.85 2.09
CA LEU A 526 0.72 -18.42 1.19
C LEU A 526 0.82 -16.90 1.01
N LYS A 527 -0.26 -16.16 1.22
CA LYS A 527 -0.26 -14.71 1.05
C LYS A 527 0.56 -14.02 2.13
N ASN A 528 0.43 -14.49 3.36
CA ASN A 528 1.14 -13.92 4.50
C ASN A 528 2.46 -14.65 4.82
N ASN A 529 2.58 -15.92 4.40
CA ASN A 529 3.74 -16.76 4.63
C ASN A 529 4.22 -17.42 3.33
N PRO A 530 4.74 -16.67 2.35
CA PRO A 530 5.30 -17.28 1.14
C PRO A 530 6.57 -18.06 1.49
N GLY A 531 6.77 -19.19 0.82
CA GLY A 531 8.01 -19.95 0.93
C GLY A 531 7.85 -21.38 1.40
N LEU A 532 8.59 -21.76 2.43
CA LEU A 532 8.71 -23.13 2.89
C LEU A 532 7.81 -23.42 4.09
N GLN A 533 6.82 -24.29 3.91
CA GLN A 533 6.12 -24.94 5.01
C GLN A 533 6.97 -26.09 5.54
N PHE A 534 7.71 -25.84 6.62
CA PHE A 534 8.63 -26.84 7.20
C PHE A 534 8.02 -27.53 8.41
N VAL A 535 7.99 -28.88 8.38
CA VAL A 535 7.45 -29.72 9.45
C VAL A 535 8.51 -30.71 9.91
N ASN A 536 8.75 -30.79 11.20
CA ASN A 536 9.67 -31.73 11.80
C ASN A 536 8.91 -32.84 12.55
N GLU A 537 8.95 -34.07 12.03
CA GLU A 537 8.33 -35.26 12.63
C GLU A 537 9.37 -36.27 13.14
N VAL A 538 10.66 -35.90 13.19
CA VAL A 538 11.75 -36.80 13.65
C VAL A 538 11.52 -37.24 15.10
N LYS A 539 11.47 -38.53 15.33
CA LYS A 539 11.29 -39.14 16.65
C LYS A 539 12.61 -39.82 17.12
N GLY A 540 12.80 -39.89 18.43
CA GLY A 540 13.90 -40.64 19.03
C GLY A 540 15.30 -40.03 18.95
N GLY A 541 15.43 -38.79 18.42
CA GLY A 541 16.72 -38.11 18.34
C GLY A 541 17.69 -38.66 17.28
N ASN A 542 17.17 -39.35 16.27
CA ASN A 542 17.92 -39.90 15.14
C ASN A 542 18.69 -38.82 14.35
N ILE A 543 18.11 -37.61 14.27
CA ILE A 543 18.78 -36.37 13.87
C ILE A 543 18.85 -35.44 15.07
N PRO A 544 20.04 -35.02 15.53
CA PRO A 544 20.17 -34.04 16.59
C PRO A 544 19.42 -32.74 16.28
N LYS A 545 18.79 -32.15 17.29
CA LYS A 545 17.97 -30.93 17.12
C LYS A 545 18.75 -29.76 16.50
N GLU A 546 20.05 -29.70 16.72
CA GLU A 546 20.97 -28.67 16.19
C GLU A 546 21.11 -28.70 14.65
N PHE A 547 20.78 -29.83 13.99
CA PHE A 547 20.86 -29.98 12.53
C PHE A 547 19.53 -29.71 11.82
N ILE A 548 18.41 -29.70 12.52
CA ILE A 548 17.09 -29.43 11.93
C ILE A 548 17.01 -28.03 11.28
N PRO A 549 17.50 -26.95 11.91
CA PRO A 549 17.56 -25.63 11.23
C PRO A 549 18.42 -25.62 9.98
N SER A 550 19.48 -26.45 9.93
CA SER A 550 20.34 -26.56 8.76
C SER A 550 19.65 -27.24 7.58
N ILE A 551 18.79 -28.25 7.86
CA ILE A 551 17.95 -28.87 6.83
C ILE A 551 16.96 -27.84 6.27
N GLN A 552 16.27 -27.10 7.14
CA GLN A 552 15.34 -26.05 6.72
C GLN A 552 16.05 -25.01 5.83
N LYS A 553 17.16 -24.46 6.29
CA LYS A 553 17.97 -23.50 5.54
C LYS A 553 18.46 -24.05 4.20
N GLY A 554 18.80 -25.34 4.13
CA GLY A 554 19.18 -26.00 2.89
C GLY A 554 18.06 -26.01 1.85
N PHE A 555 16.82 -26.29 2.26
CA PHE A 555 15.64 -26.20 1.40
C PHE A 555 15.32 -24.75 0.99
N GLU A 556 15.33 -23.80 1.93
CA GLU A 556 15.11 -22.37 1.64
C GLU A 556 16.09 -21.81 0.61
N ASN A 557 17.37 -22.20 0.71
CA ASN A 557 18.37 -21.80 -0.27
C ASN A 557 18.18 -22.49 -1.62
N ALA A 558 17.78 -23.77 -1.62
CA ALA A 558 17.54 -24.52 -2.85
C ALA A 558 16.33 -23.99 -3.64
N MET A 559 15.28 -23.53 -2.94
CA MET A 559 14.05 -22.98 -3.53
C MET A 559 14.27 -21.70 -4.35
N LYS A 560 15.37 -21.01 -4.16
CA LYS A 560 15.72 -19.81 -4.95
C LYS A 560 15.97 -20.14 -6.43
N ASN A 561 16.31 -21.41 -6.73
CA ASN A 561 16.56 -21.90 -8.07
C ASN A 561 15.71 -23.15 -8.34
N GLY A 562 14.69 -22.99 -9.18
CA GLY A 562 13.86 -24.11 -9.62
C GLY A 562 14.60 -25.09 -10.53
N ILE A 563 13.95 -26.20 -10.83
CA ILE A 563 14.54 -27.33 -11.56
C ILE A 563 14.22 -27.35 -13.05
N LEU A 564 13.22 -26.57 -13.50
CA LEU A 564 12.80 -26.51 -14.91
C LEU A 564 13.59 -25.45 -15.70
N GLY A 565 13.53 -24.22 -15.23
CA GLY A 565 14.13 -23.05 -15.87
C GLY A 565 14.95 -22.19 -14.92
N GLY A 566 15.16 -22.65 -13.68
CA GLY A 566 15.88 -21.90 -12.64
C GLY A 566 15.04 -20.78 -12.00
N TYR A 567 13.74 -20.79 -12.21
CA TYR A 567 12.84 -19.80 -11.59
C TYR A 567 12.57 -20.15 -10.12
N PRO A 568 12.42 -19.17 -9.22
CA PRO A 568 12.22 -19.43 -7.80
C PRO A 568 10.92 -20.22 -7.54
N MET A 569 10.95 -21.03 -6.48
CA MET A 569 9.79 -21.76 -5.95
C MET A 569 9.46 -21.18 -4.58
N ASP A 570 8.23 -20.72 -4.37
CA ASP A 570 7.80 -20.05 -3.13
C ASP A 570 6.65 -20.78 -2.41
N SER A 571 6.36 -22.01 -2.83
CA SER A 571 5.27 -22.82 -2.29
C SER A 571 5.72 -24.27 -2.20
N LEU A 572 6.40 -24.64 -1.10
CA LEU A 572 6.90 -25.98 -0.88
C LEU A 572 6.63 -26.43 0.55
N LYS A 573 6.09 -27.63 0.72
CA LYS A 573 6.01 -28.30 2.01
C LYS A 573 7.11 -29.35 2.11
N VAL A 574 7.87 -29.30 3.19
CA VAL A 574 8.87 -30.31 3.54
C VAL A 574 8.59 -30.84 4.94
N THR A 575 8.35 -32.15 5.02
CA THR A 575 8.22 -32.85 6.29
C THR A 575 9.44 -33.75 6.48
N VAL A 576 10.24 -33.50 7.50
CA VAL A 576 11.38 -34.35 7.87
C VAL A 576 10.84 -35.47 8.73
N LEU A 577 10.89 -36.68 8.22
CA LEU A 577 10.32 -37.86 8.87
C LEU A 577 11.31 -38.57 9.78
N ASP A 578 12.54 -38.78 9.27
CA ASP A 578 13.60 -39.53 9.97
C ASP A 578 14.95 -39.24 9.32
N GLY A 579 15.99 -39.88 9.83
CA GLY A 579 17.35 -39.82 9.27
C GLY A 579 18.37 -40.42 10.19
N SER A 580 19.66 -40.16 9.89
CA SER A 580 20.73 -40.56 10.77
C SER A 580 21.92 -39.60 10.68
N PHE A 581 22.76 -39.64 11.71
CA PHE A 581 23.96 -38.82 11.79
C PHE A 581 25.15 -39.68 12.17
N HIS A 582 26.36 -39.22 11.87
CA HIS A 582 27.61 -39.83 12.30
C HIS A 582 28.29 -38.89 13.33
N PRO A 583 28.68 -39.39 14.51
CA PRO A 583 29.19 -38.53 15.60
C PRO A 583 30.41 -37.67 15.24
N VAL A 584 31.21 -38.10 14.26
CA VAL A 584 32.45 -37.40 13.86
C VAL A 584 32.28 -36.67 12.51
N ASP A 585 31.52 -37.24 11.58
CA ASP A 585 31.48 -36.79 10.19
C ASP A 585 30.23 -35.92 9.87
N SER A 586 29.29 -35.82 10.79
CA SER A 586 28.11 -34.95 10.62
C SER A 586 28.39 -33.55 11.11
N ASP A 587 27.98 -32.59 10.31
CA ASP A 587 27.97 -31.16 10.64
C ASP A 587 26.80 -30.46 9.95
N GLN A 588 26.58 -29.20 10.30
CA GLN A 588 25.49 -28.36 9.77
C GLN A 588 25.54 -28.29 8.23
N LEU A 589 26.73 -28.08 7.66
CA LEU A 589 26.92 -27.99 6.21
C LEU A 589 26.56 -29.29 5.49
N SER A 590 26.86 -30.45 6.09
CA SER A 590 26.47 -31.74 5.51
C SER A 590 24.97 -31.91 5.39
N PHE A 591 24.20 -31.44 6.39
CA PHE A 591 22.74 -31.47 6.35
C PHE A 591 22.15 -30.41 5.40
N GLU A 592 22.78 -29.23 5.28
CA GLU A 592 22.38 -28.25 4.25
C GLU A 592 22.55 -28.82 2.83
N ILE A 593 23.65 -29.50 2.55
CA ILE A 593 23.91 -30.14 1.24
C ILE A 593 22.97 -31.33 1.00
N ALA A 594 22.69 -32.14 2.01
CA ALA A 594 21.72 -33.22 1.91
C ALA A 594 20.32 -32.69 1.59
N ALA A 595 19.89 -31.60 2.22
CA ALA A 595 18.62 -30.93 1.95
C ALA A 595 18.56 -30.38 0.50
N LEU A 596 19.63 -29.75 0.01
CA LEU A 596 19.74 -29.27 -1.37
C LEU A 596 19.62 -30.40 -2.39
N ASN A 597 20.29 -31.52 -2.15
CA ASN A 597 20.21 -32.71 -3.01
C ASN A 597 18.81 -33.33 -2.96
N ALA A 598 18.22 -33.43 -1.76
CA ALA A 598 16.88 -33.95 -1.58
C ALA A 598 15.86 -33.08 -2.34
N TYR A 599 15.98 -31.75 -2.28
CA TYR A 599 15.16 -30.83 -3.05
C TYR A 599 15.23 -31.13 -4.56
N LYS A 600 16.43 -31.19 -5.14
CA LYS A 600 16.62 -31.46 -6.56
C LYS A 600 16.00 -32.80 -6.97
N ASN A 601 16.28 -33.85 -6.22
CA ASN A 601 15.84 -35.21 -6.54
C ASN A 601 14.32 -35.40 -6.33
N ALA A 602 13.76 -34.80 -5.31
CA ALA A 602 12.31 -34.88 -5.03
C ALA A 602 11.51 -34.04 -6.02
N CYS A 603 11.90 -32.78 -6.24
CA CYS A 603 11.16 -31.89 -7.13
C CYS A 603 11.18 -32.40 -8.58
N ALA A 604 12.25 -33.03 -9.04
CA ALA A 604 12.29 -33.68 -10.36
C ALA A 604 11.24 -34.78 -10.54
N GLN A 605 10.89 -35.50 -9.47
CA GLN A 605 9.89 -36.56 -9.47
C GLN A 605 8.47 -36.06 -9.16
N ALA A 606 8.36 -34.87 -8.57
CA ALA A 606 7.13 -34.30 -8.06
C ALA A 606 6.24 -33.62 -9.12
N LYS A 607 6.48 -33.87 -10.40
CA LYS A 607 5.82 -33.20 -11.56
C LYS A 607 5.88 -31.68 -11.44
N PRO A 608 7.05 -31.10 -11.64
CA PRO A 608 7.22 -29.65 -11.60
C PRO A 608 6.46 -28.96 -12.74
N VAL A 609 5.93 -27.79 -12.45
CA VAL A 609 5.18 -26.92 -13.39
C VAL A 609 5.73 -25.50 -13.33
N LEU A 610 5.69 -24.83 -14.48
CA LEU A 610 6.01 -23.41 -14.57
C LEU A 610 4.75 -22.60 -14.26
N MET A 611 4.89 -21.55 -13.46
CA MET A 611 3.82 -20.66 -12.99
C MET A 611 4.01 -19.28 -13.59
N GLU A 612 2.94 -18.67 -14.11
CA GLU A 612 2.93 -17.31 -14.62
C GLU A 612 2.09 -16.37 -13.74
N PRO A 613 2.46 -15.09 -13.62
CA PRO A 613 1.66 -14.12 -12.89
C PRO A 613 0.37 -13.81 -13.65
N ILE A 614 -0.75 -13.92 -12.94
CA ILE A 614 -2.09 -13.55 -13.40
C ILE A 614 -2.44 -12.21 -12.79
N MET A 615 -2.95 -11.33 -13.65
CA MET A 615 -3.36 -9.99 -13.29
C MET A 615 -4.88 -9.89 -13.28
N LYS A 616 -5.42 -9.26 -12.25
CA LYS A 616 -6.80 -8.81 -12.22
C LYS A 616 -6.90 -7.53 -13.05
N LEU A 617 -7.61 -7.60 -14.15
CA LEU A 617 -7.82 -6.50 -15.08
C LEU A 617 -9.24 -6.00 -14.99
N GLU A 618 -9.41 -4.70 -14.94
CA GLU A 618 -10.70 -4.03 -15.07
C GLU A 618 -10.62 -2.99 -16.17
N VAL A 619 -11.58 -3.05 -17.10
CA VAL A 619 -11.66 -2.15 -18.25
C VAL A 619 -13.00 -1.44 -18.22
N VAL A 620 -12.97 -0.12 -18.11
CA VAL A 620 -14.16 0.73 -18.27
C VAL A 620 -14.22 1.19 -19.72
N THR A 621 -15.24 0.78 -20.45
CA THR A 621 -15.39 1.01 -21.88
C THR A 621 -16.83 1.39 -22.27
N PRO A 622 -17.03 2.20 -23.32
CA PRO A 622 -18.36 2.39 -23.88
C PRO A 622 -18.98 1.04 -24.30
N GLU A 623 -20.30 0.91 -24.17
CA GLU A 623 -21.03 -0.32 -24.50
C GLU A 623 -20.77 -0.80 -25.92
N GLU A 624 -20.68 0.11 -26.86
CA GLU A 624 -20.40 -0.19 -28.27
C GLU A 624 -19.04 -0.85 -28.51
N ASN A 625 -18.04 -0.61 -27.66
CA ASN A 625 -16.70 -1.18 -27.75
C ASN A 625 -16.49 -2.44 -26.90
N MET A 626 -17.47 -2.81 -26.06
CA MET A 626 -17.35 -3.93 -25.12
C MET A 626 -17.03 -5.24 -25.83
N GLY A 627 -17.69 -5.52 -26.94
CA GLY A 627 -17.46 -6.75 -27.73
C GLY A 627 -16.02 -6.87 -28.25
N ASP A 628 -15.45 -5.76 -28.73
CA ASP A 628 -14.08 -5.71 -29.22
C ASP A 628 -13.06 -5.87 -28.10
N VAL A 629 -13.32 -5.25 -26.94
CA VAL A 629 -12.50 -5.39 -25.73
C VAL A 629 -12.49 -6.84 -25.26
N ILE A 630 -13.64 -7.49 -25.13
CA ILE A 630 -13.73 -8.91 -24.74
C ILE A 630 -13.03 -9.80 -25.78
N GLY A 631 -13.21 -9.50 -27.06
CA GLY A 631 -12.54 -10.22 -28.15
C GLY A 631 -11.01 -10.13 -28.07
N ASP A 632 -10.46 -8.96 -27.73
CA ASP A 632 -9.02 -8.77 -27.53
C ASP A 632 -8.52 -9.49 -26.27
N LEU A 633 -9.26 -9.41 -25.16
CA LEU A 633 -8.91 -10.13 -23.92
C LEU A 633 -8.88 -11.65 -24.11
N ASN A 634 -9.85 -12.20 -24.83
CA ASN A 634 -9.86 -13.63 -25.17
C ASN A 634 -8.65 -14.05 -26.02
N LYS A 635 -8.21 -13.20 -26.96
CA LYS A 635 -6.98 -13.44 -27.75
C LYS A 635 -5.74 -13.44 -26.84
N ARG A 636 -5.76 -12.68 -25.76
CA ARG A 636 -4.70 -12.57 -24.75
C ARG A 636 -4.81 -13.60 -23.63
N ARG A 637 -5.53 -14.69 -23.85
CA ARG A 637 -5.78 -15.75 -22.85
C ARG A 637 -6.50 -15.26 -21.59
N GLY A 638 -7.15 -14.10 -21.64
CA GLY A 638 -7.91 -13.54 -20.55
C GLY A 638 -9.18 -14.34 -20.27
N GLN A 639 -9.52 -14.50 -19.01
CA GLN A 639 -10.77 -15.10 -18.56
C GLN A 639 -11.67 -13.99 -18.01
N VAL A 640 -12.73 -13.66 -18.74
CA VAL A 640 -13.70 -12.66 -18.29
C VAL A 640 -14.54 -13.26 -17.16
N GLU A 641 -14.51 -12.63 -15.99
CA GLU A 641 -15.23 -13.09 -14.80
C GLU A 641 -16.58 -12.41 -14.61
N GLY A 642 -16.69 -11.15 -15.04
CA GLY A 642 -17.90 -10.38 -14.87
C GLY A 642 -17.96 -9.15 -15.75
N MET A 643 -19.16 -8.62 -15.86
CA MET A 643 -19.45 -7.37 -16.56
C MET A 643 -20.46 -6.60 -15.73
N ASP A 644 -20.08 -5.38 -15.34
CA ASP A 644 -20.92 -4.48 -14.58
C ASP A 644 -21.27 -3.24 -15.41
N GLU A 645 -22.33 -2.56 -15.05
CA GLU A 645 -22.71 -1.30 -15.66
C GLU A 645 -22.19 -0.14 -14.82
N ALA A 646 -21.36 0.70 -15.42
CA ALA A 646 -20.95 1.94 -14.83
C ALA A 646 -22.01 3.03 -15.09
N ARG A 647 -22.04 4.03 -14.23
CA ARG A 647 -23.02 5.12 -14.20
C ARG A 647 -23.20 5.91 -15.49
N SER A 648 -22.11 6.07 -16.24
CA SER A 648 -22.08 6.83 -17.49
C SER A 648 -22.66 6.08 -18.69
N GLY A 649 -23.29 4.90 -18.49
CA GLY A 649 -23.64 3.99 -19.56
C GLY A 649 -22.42 3.22 -20.12
N ALA A 650 -21.27 3.37 -19.48
CA ALA A 650 -20.10 2.57 -19.77
C ALA A 650 -20.21 1.17 -19.13
N ARG A 651 -19.50 0.21 -19.69
CA ARG A 651 -19.42 -1.16 -19.16
C ARG A 651 -18.07 -1.38 -18.47
N VAL A 652 -18.10 -2.05 -17.34
CA VAL A 652 -16.89 -2.50 -16.63
C VAL A 652 -16.69 -3.97 -16.92
N VAL A 653 -15.62 -4.30 -17.64
CA VAL A 653 -15.23 -5.68 -17.93
C VAL A 653 -14.15 -6.08 -16.93
N LYS A 654 -14.44 -7.10 -16.12
CA LYS A 654 -13.50 -7.70 -15.17
C LYS A 654 -12.96 -9.00 -15.74
N ALA A 655 -11.63 -9.15 -15.73
CA ALA A 655 -10.98 -10.33 -16.29
C ALA A 655 -9.71 -10.69 -15.55
N MET A 656 -9.39 -11.99 -15.50
CA MET A 656 -8.08 -12.50 -15.12
C MET A 656 -7.24 -12.71 -16.36
N VAL A 657 -6.07 -12.08 -16.43
CA VAL A 657 -5.23 -12.09 -17.63
C VAL A 657 -3.77 -12.41 -17.27
N PRO A 658 -3.07 -13.23 -18.06
CA PRO A 658 -1.65 -13.47 -17.84
C PRO A 658 -0.83 -12.23 -18.25
N LEU A 659 0.07 -11.81 -17.39
CA LEU A 659 0.89 -10.61 -17.61
C LEU A 659 1.70 -10.67 -18.90
N SER A 660 2.14 -11.86 -19.31
CA SER A 660 2.91 -12.07 -20.54
C SER A 660 2.19 -11.60 -21.82
N GLU A 661 0.86 -11.60 -21.81
CA GLU A 661 0.01 -11.18 -22.94
C GLU A 661 -0.38 -9.69 -22.86
N MET A 662 -0.05 -9.00 -21.77
CA MET A 662 -0.55 -7.66 -21.49
C MET A 662 0.41 -6.54 -21.88
N PHE A 663 1.63 -6.86 -22.30
CA PHE A 663 2.56 -5.84 -22.79
C PHE A 663 1.97 -5.08 -23.99
N GLY A 664 1.99 -3.75 -23.89
CA GLY A 664 1.39 -2.87 -24.90
C GLY A 664 -0.14 -2.86 -24.94
N TYR A 665 -0.82 -3.49 -23.97
CA TYR A 665 -2.29 -3.56 -23.93
C TYR A 665 -2.96 -2.19 -23.90
N VAL A 666 -2.43 -1.24 -23.13
CA VAL A 666 -2.99 0.12 -23.03
C VAL A 666 -3.05 0.81 -24.41
N THR A 667 -2.03 0.61 -25.24
CA THR A 667 -2.00 1.15 -26.61
C THR A 667 -3.04 0.44 -27.50
N ALA A 668 -3.17 -0.88 -27.39
CA ALA A 668 -4.18 -1.64 -28.12
C ALA A 668 -5.60 -1.22 -27.69
N LEU A 669 -5.85 -1.08 -26.39
CA LEU A 669 -7.14 -0.64 -25.86
C LEU A 669 -7.52 0.76 -26.36
N ARG A 670 -6.60 1.71 -26.36
CA ARG A 670 -6.81 3.05 -26.90
C ARG A 670 -7.16 3.01 -28.40
N THR A 671 -6.52 2.14 -29.15
CA THR A 671 -6.81 1.96 -30.59
C THR A 671 -8.22 1.40 -30.80
N ILE A 672 -8.59 0.34 -30.08
CA ILE A 672 -9.89 -0.34 -30.17
C ILE A 672 -11.04 0.62 -29.79
N THR A 673 -10.82 1.45 -28.77
CA THR A 673 -11.87 2.28 -28.17
C THR A 673 -11.78 3.77 -28.57
N SER A 674 -10.88 4.12 -29.48
CA SER A 674 -10.59 5.51 -29.86
C SER A 674 -10.24 6.41 -28.65
N GLY A 675 -9.52 5.84 -27.70
CA GLY A 675 -9.09 6.52 -26.47
C GLY A 675 -10.17 6.70 -25.40
N ARG A 676 -11.36 6.12 -25.57
CA ARG A 676 -12.52 6.29 -24.68
C ARG A 676 -12.57 5.27 -23.53
N ALA A 677 -11.77 4.23 -23.55
CA ALA A 677 -11.69 3.26 -22.47
C ALA A 677 -10.47 3.53 -21.55
N THR A 678 -10.65 3.19 -20.29
CA THR A 678 -9.59 3.17 -19.29
C THR A 678 -9.44 1.76 -18.77
N SER A 679 -8.23 1.40 -18.31
CA SER A 679 -7.98 0.11 -17.68
C SER A 679 -7.14 0.25 -16.44
N SER A 680 -7.39 -0.61 -15.45
CA SER A 680 -6.50 -0.83 -14.33
C SER A 680 -6.14 -2.31 -14.25
N MET A 681 -4.91 -2.61 -13.88
CA MET A 681 -4.39 -3.98 -13.83
C MET A 681 -3.57 -4.15 -12.56
N GLU A 682 -3.92 -5.15 -11.77
CA GLU A 682 -3.30 -5.45 -10.48
C GLU A 682 -2.86 -6.92 -10.44
N TYR A 683 -1.71 -7.20 -9.81
CA TYR A 683 -1.29 -8.58 -9.58
C TYR A 683 -2.24 -9.29 -8.62
N ASP A 684 -2.68 -10.49 -8.98
CA ASP A 684 -3.54 -11.33 -8.14
C ASP A 684 -2.81 -12.57 -7.62
N HIS A 685 -2.36 -13.46 -8.49
CA HIS A 685 -1.68 -14.70 -8.12
C HIS A 685 -0.82 -15.25 -9.25
N HIS A 686 -0.08 -16.33 -8.98
CA HIS A 686 0.56 -17.15 -10.00
C HIS A 686 -0.29 -18.39 -10.33
N ALA A 687 -0.45 -18.69 -11.62
CA ALA A 687 -1.16 -19.89 -12.08
C ALA A 687 -0.28 -20.76 -12.99
N PRO A 688 -0.53 -22.08 -13.06
CA PRO A 688 0.23 -22.99 -13.92
C PRO A 688 0.05 -22.64 -15.40
N LEU A 689 1.17 -22.60 -16.15
CA LEU A 689 1.12 -22.49 -17.60
C LEU A 689 0.66 -23.81 -18.24
N SER A 690 0.01 -23.70 -19.40
CA SER A 690 -0.20 -24.87 -20.26
C SER A 690 1.13 -25.45 -20.71
N SER A 691 1.18 -26.77 -20.86
CA SER A 691 2.43 -27.48 -21.23
C SER A 691 3.07 -27.01 -22.54
N SER A 692 2.25 -26.55 -23.52
CA SER A 692 2.74 -26.01 -24.77
C SER A 692 3.45 -24.68 -24.60
N ILE A 693 2.88 -23.77 -23.81
CA ILE A 693 3.46 -22.44 -23.56
C ILE A 693 4.68 -22.57 -22.67
N ALA A 694 4.59 -23.41 -21.61
CA ALA A 694 5.73 -23.68 -20.74
C ALA A 694 6.95 -24.18 -21.52
N LYS A 695 6.74 -25.05 -22.50
CA LYS A 695 7.82 -25.53 -23.38
C LYS A 695 8.48 -24.40 -24.17
N THR A 696 7.69 -23.51 -24.76
CA THR A 696 8.22 -22.36 -25.52
C THR A 696 9.03 -21.43 -24.60
N VAL A 697 8.53 -21.11 -23.41
CA VAL A 697 9.23 -20.27 -22.44
C VAL A 697 10.56 -20.93 -22.02
N LEU A 698 10.57 -22.24 -21.73
CA LEU A 698 11.76 -22.97 -21.34
C LEU A 698 12.80 -23.11 -22.49
N GLU A 699 12.33 -23.24 -23.73
CA GLU A 699 13.21 -23.24 -24.91
C GLU A 699 13.87 -21.87 -25.12
N GLU A 700 13.16 -20.77 -24.91
CA GLU A 700 13.74 -19.42 -24.94
C GLU A 700 14.82 -19.23 -23.87
N VAL A 701 14.59 -19.74 -22.66
CA VAL A 701 15.59 -19.68 -21.57
C VAL A 701 16.82 -20.50 -21.92
N LYS A 702 16.65 -21.74 -22.43
CA LYS A 702 17.76 -22.58 -22.86
C LYS A 702 18.53 -21.99 -24.06
N GLY A 703 17.81 -21.44 -25.03
CA GLY A 703 18.43 -20.79 -26.19
C GLY A 703 19.26 -19.55 -25.81
N ARG A 704 18.95 -18.89 -24.70
CA ARG A 704 19.79 -17.80 -24.15
C ARG A 704 21.06 -18.34 -23.47
N ALA A 705 20.96 -19.47 -22.78
CA ALA A 705 22.10 -20.13 -22.16
C ALA A 705 23.10 -20.67 -23.19
N ASP A 706 22.62 -21.04 -24.38
CA ASP A 706 23.46 -21.53 -25.49
C ASP A 706 24.11 -20.39 -26.31
N LEU A 707 23.72 -19.13 -26.09
CA LEU A 707 24.26 -17.93 -26.76
C LEU A 707 25.31 -17.18 -25.93
N VAL A 708 25.61 -17.64 -24.72
CA VAL A 708 26.66 -17.16 -23.82
C VAL A 708 27.69 -18.28 -23.65
#